data_d488382d9cd1f1314f6a94bbe3b94112
#
_entry.id   d488382d9cd1f1314f6a94bbe3b94112
#
_cell.length_a   1.000
_cell.length_b   1.000
_cell.length_c   1.000
_cell.angle_alpha   90.00
_cell.angle_beta   90.00
_cell.angle_gamma   90.00
#
_symmetry.space_group_name_H-M   'P 1'
#
loop_
_entity.id
_entity.type
_entity.pdbx_description
1 polymer ?
#
loop_
_entity_poly.entity_id
_entity_poly.type
_entity_poly.pdbx_seq_one_letter_code
_entity_poly.pdbx_strand_id
1 'polypeptide(L)'
;MIPVKIAALISFLYIGLLFAVAYFADKRREAGRSVIANSYVYSLSLAVHYTSWTFYGLVGQAATTGIAFLAPYLGATLTAFTWWFLLRKMVRICKEQNILSIADFISSRYGKSPLLGGIVTLFSILAIIPYIALQLKAVSHTFDILTLPAGGAGGLTAELFPTLDTAFFIALFLGLFGVLFGARRQDSTGRLEGMVAAVALQSVIKLVAFLTIGLFVTYGLFDGFSDIFSRFTAQFPERSHLFALGTQAASYRSWFSWLLFSMAAIMFLPRQFHVMVIENADEAHIRDAMWRFPLYTFLLTLFVMPIALGGLILSGGDAGNADFFVINLPLQTGHAWLALLVFIGGFSASVGMVMVESVVLSTMILNHLVIPVVLKLKLGASDISGLLLHIKRAGIIAVVFLGYLYYRFIGESYSLINIGVVSLIAASQFAPAIIGGLYWKQATRRGALVGLTLGFLLWVYTLLIPLFVQAGWLGDHILRDGPFGIGFLRPLELFGLDSLDMLSHAMFWTMFFNIGSFIAISLVSAPDRSDSEQAEKFVDVFDPSDHPVTRKRMSKAPAIVEFIALMTKFVGEKEAHATMSEYLKDKDIDERGSLSEFELPLLKRFTERILARSVGATAAGIIVDGYLSARGSELEDVFDIFGTVSLNRAASREQLSILYETSRIVASKADLQTILDRILDHLQQQFKFDVCVIRTLDEEIMCLAVRSHKGMSPKHLEESSYRQLDQKTYAGAAFLNNSVVVINDTDSMGKPVSAHLVQFEGIKSFAHVPITIEGKTVGLLSAFSKSMKGIFTDEVIELFENLAGQVGVALRNARQTEKLIRAKEHEKELQIARTIQMGLLPTRSPEIQGISLAGTCIP
;
A
#
# COMPACT_ATOMS: atom_id res chain seq x y z
N MET A 1 -47.84 14.85 1.21
CA MET A 1 -47.07 13.84 1.97
C MET A 1 -47.33 12.48 1.39
N ILE A 2 -46.33 11.66 1.39
CA ILE A 2 -46.42 10.29 0.89
C ILE A 2 -46.52 9.33 2.07
N PRO A 3 -47.51 8.41 2.06
CA PRO A 3 -47.57 7.40 3.11
C PRO A 3 -46.28 6.63 3.30
N VAL A 4 -45.84 6.42 4.56
CA VAL A 4 -44.62 5.69 4.92
C VAL A 4 -44.50 4.35 4.20
N LYS A 5 -45.62 3.62 4.08
CA LYS A 5 -45.68 2.32 3.41
C LYS A 5 -45.32 2.43 1.93
N ILE A 6 -45.75 3.50 1.24
CA ILE A 6 -45.44 3.70 -0.20
C ILE A 6 -43.98 4.09 -0.38
N ALA A 7 -43.44 5.00 0.45
CA ALA A 7 -42.05 5.40 0.39
C ALA A 7 -41.11 4.22 0.67
N ALA A 8 -41.42 3.40 1.70
CA ALA A 8 -40.68 2.21 2.02
C ALA A 8 -40.76 1.15 0.89
N LEU A 9 -41.97 0.87 0.36
CA LEU A 9 -42.15 -0.09 -0.73
C LEU A 9 -41.33 0.29 -1.96
N ILE A 10 -41.36 1.59 -2.36
CA ILE A 10 -40.60 2.07 -3.53
C ILE A 10 -39.09 1.98 -3.28
N SER A 11 -38.62 2.26 -2.05
CA SER A 11 -37.22 2.06 -1.66
C SER A 11 -36.80 0.59 -1.77
N PHE A 12 -37.63 -0.35 -1.31
CA PHE A 12 -37.36 -1.77 -1.44
C PHE A 12 -37.37 -2.25 -2.88
N LEU A 13 -38.33 -1.79 -3.70
CA LEU A 13 -38.38 -2.10 -5.14
C LEU A 13 -37.17 -1.57 -5.87
N TYR A 14 -36.73 -0.35 -5.54
CA TYR A 14 -35.53 0.24 -6.08
C TYR A 14 -34.26 -0.58 -5.77
N ILE A 15 -34.11 -1.03 -4.54
CA ILE A 15 -32.99 -1.90 -4.14
C ILE A 15 -33.10 -3.27 -4.82
N GLY A 16 -34.30 -3.82 -4.94
CA GLY A 16 -34.54 -5.03 -5.72
C GLY A 16 -34.10 -4.90 -7.18
N LEU A 17 -34.33 -3.74 -7.79
CA LEU A 17 -33.83 -3.41 -9.14
C LEU A 17 -32.30 -3.40 -9.20
N LEU A 18 -31.63 -2.76 -8.23
CA LEU A 18 -30.17 -2.74 -8.17
C LEU A 18 -29.61 -4.15 -8.02
N PHE A 19 -30.25 -4.97 -7.18
CA PHE A 19 -29.87 -6.38 -7.00
C PHE A 19 -30.03 -7.16 -8.29
N ALA A 20 -31.14 -6.99 -9.01
CA ALA A 20 -31.39 -7.66 -10.28
C ALA A 20 -30.33 -7.29 -11.34
N VAL A 21 -29.95 -6.01 -11.41
CA VAL A 21 -28.91 -5.53 -12.33
C VAL A 21 -27.55 -6.13 -11.98
N ALA A 22 -27.17 -6.11 -10.69
CA ALA A 22 -25.93 -6.71 -10.25
C ALA A 22 -25.87 -8.21 -10.52
N TYR A 23 -26.96 -8.94 -10.22
CA TYR A 23 -27.06 -10.36 -10.49
C TYR A 23 -26.94 -10.68 -11.98
N PHE A 24 -27.59 -9.88 -12.81
CA PHE A 24 -27.52 -10.05 -14.27
C PHE A 24 -26.09 -9.79 -14.80
N ALA A 25 -25.41 -8.75 -14.28
CA ALA A 25 -24.03 -8.44 -14.67
C ALA A 25 -23.07 -9.58 -14.26
N ASP A 26 -23.19 -10.10 -13.03
CA ASP A 26 -22.37 -11.22 -12.56
C ASP A 26 -22.61 -12.49 -13.40
N LYS A 27 -23.88 -12.80 -13.72
CA LYS A 27 -24.24 -13.94 -14.56
C LYS A 27 -23.70 -13.81 -16.01
N ARG A 28 -23.71 -12.59 -16.56
CA ARG A 28 -23.11 -12.34 -17.89
C ARG A 28 -21.60 -12.51 -17.86
N ARG A 29 -20.95 -12.11 -16.78
CA ARG A 29 -19.50 -12.32 -16.59
C ARG A 29 -19.17 -13.82 -16.57
N GLU A 30 -19.94 -14.63 -15.82
CA GLU A 30 -19.80 -16.10 -15.79
C GLU A 30 -19.91 -16.71 -17.19
N ALA A 31 -20.68 -16.07 -18.08
CA ALA A 31 -20.83 -16.46 -19.49
C ALA A 31 -19.75 -15.84 -20.43
N GLY A 32 -18.67 -15.27 -19.88
CA GLY A 32 -17.58 -14.65 -20.64
C GLY A 32 -17.92 -13.29 -21.28
N ARG A 33 -19.04 -12.65 -20.91
CA ARG A 33 -19.51 -11.37 -21.46
C ARG A 33 -19.53 -10.28 -20.37
N SER A 34 -18.39 -9.68 -20.09
CA SER A 34 -18.29 -8.63 -19.07
C SER A 34 -19.08 -7.38 -19.45
N VAL A 35 -19.89 -6.87 -18.50
CA VAL A 35 -20.64 -5.62 -18.64
C VAL A 35 -19.73 -4.40 -18.44
N ILE A 36 -18.71 -4.52 -17.59
CA ILE A 36 -17.76 -3.44 -17.31
C ILE A 36 -16.69 -3.26 -18.41
N ALA A 37 -16.63 -4.17 -19.38
CA ALA A 37 -15.81 -4.00 -20.59
C ALA A 37 -16.31 -2.85 -21.48
N ASN A 38 -17.37 -2.14 -21.07
CA ASN A 38 -17.92 -0.99 -21.76
C ASN A 38 -17.46 0.32 -21.11
N SER A 39 -16.85 1.21 -21.91
CA SER A 39 -16.34 2.51 -21.42
C SER A 39 -17.42 3.43 -20.86
N TYR A 40 -18.70 3.31 -21.28
CA TYR A 40 -19.81 4.06 -20.70
C TYR A 40 -20.12 3.61 -19.28
N VAL A 41 -20.15 2.29 -19.02
CA VAL A 41 -20.38 1.74 -17.69
C VAL A 41 -19.25 2.17 -16.75
N TYR A 42 -18.01 2.09 -17.21
CA TYR A 42 -16.85 2.58 -16.44
C TYR A 42 -16.97 4.08 -16.15
N SER A 43 -17.24 4.93 -17.15
CA SER A 43 -17.34 6.38 -16.95
C SER A 43 -18.46 6.75 -15.98
N LEU A 44 -19.63 6.08 -16.06
CA LEU A 44 -20.75 6.29 -15.15
C LEU A 44 -20.47 5.79 -13.73
N SER A 45 -19.71 4.69 -13.59
CA SER A 45 -19.37 4.17 -12.26
C SER A 45 -18.47 5.13 -11.47
N LEU A 46 -17.64 5.94 -12.14
CA LEU A 46 -16.83 6.97 -11.50
C LEU A 46 -17.66 8.01 -10.75
N ALA A 47 -18.91 8.21 -11.17
CA ALA A 47 -19.85 9.11 -10.51
C ALA A 47 -20.33 8.59 -9.13
N VAL A 48 -19.81 7.46 -8.62
CA VAL A 48 -19.89 7.09 -7.20
C VAL A 48 -19.25 8.15 -6.29
N HIS A 49 -18.41 9.02 -6.85
CA HIS A 49 -17.89 10.22 -6.19
C HIS A 49 -19.02 11.14 -5.69
N TYR A 50 -20.09 11.27 -6.45
CA TYR A 50 -21.23 12.12 -6.15
C TYR A 50 -22.24 11.36 -5.28
N THR A 51 -22.23 11.67 -3.99
CA THR A 51 -23.03 11.04 -2.94
C THR A 51 -24.19 11.97 -2.50
N SER A 52 -24.88 11.66 -1.41
CA SER A 52 -25.88 12.58 -0.83
C SER A 52 -25.26 13.92 -0.41
N TRP A 53 -23.99 13.97 -0.08
CA TRP A 53 -23.24 15.21 0.12
C TRP A 53 -23.35 16.15 -1.07
N THR A 54 -23.18 15.59 -2.27
CA THR A 54 -23.36 16.35 -3.53
C THR A 54 -24.83 16.60 -3.82
N PHE A 55 -25.70 15.60 -3.64
CA PHE A 55 -27.09 15.68 -4.07
C PHE A 55 -27.91 16.67 -3.23
N TYR A 56 -27.65 16.78 -1.93
CA TYR A 56 -28.34 17.66 -0.99
C TYR A 56 -27.44 18.81 -0.54
N GLY A 57 -26.29 18.54 0.02
CA GLY A 57 -25.42 19.54 0.63
C GLY A 57 -24.89 20.58 -0.34
N LEU A 58 -24.81 20.27 -1.64
CA LEU A 58 -24.37 21.22 -2.67
C LEU A 58 -25.29 22.44 -2.77
N VAL A 59 -26.60 22.21 -2.70
CA VAL A 59 -27.60 23.29 -2.73
C VAL A 59 -27.53 24.15 -1.47
N GLY A 60 -27.33 23.52 -0.30
CA GLY A 60 -27.11 24.23 0.95
C GLY A 60 -25.85 25.08 0.93
N GLN A 61 -24.76 24.56 0.36
CA GLN A 61 -23.54 25.31 0.18
C GLN A 61 -23.72 26.51 -0.77
N ALA A 62 -24.42 26.32 -1.89
CA ALA A 62 -24.69 27.39 -2.81
C ALA A 62 -25.59 28.48 -2.20
N ALA A 63 -26.54 28.10 -1.35
CA ALA A 63 -27.39 29.03 -0.62
C ALA A 63 -26.65 29.88 0.44
N THR A 64 -25.53 29.35 0.98
CA THR A 64 -24.74 30.03 2.04
C THR A 64 -23.48 30.70 1.51
N THR A 65 -22.75 30.07 0.60
CA THR A 65 -21.44 30.55 0.11
C THR A 65 -21.46 30.96 -1.37
N GLY A 66 -22.63 30.89 -2.03
CA GLY A 66 -22.83 31.30 -3.43
C GLY A 66 -21.94 30.48 -4.37
N ILE A 67 -21.33 31.15 -5.35
CA ILE A 67 -20.54 30.52 -6.43
C ILE A 67 -19.31 29.75 -5.90
N ALA A 68 -18.92 29.91 -4.63
CA ALA A 68 -17.81 29.17 -4.03
C ALA A 68 -18.09 27.65 -3.96
N PHE A 69 -19.36 27.22 -4.04
CA PHE A 69 -19.71 25.80 -4.13
C PHE A 69 -19.06 25.06 -5.31
N LEU A 70 -18.61 25.78 -6.34
CA LEU A 70 -17.99 25.18 -7.51
C LEU A 70 -16.57 24.62 -7.24
N ALA A 71 -15.87 25.11 -6.20
CA ALA A 71 -14.47 24.73 -5.94
C ALA A 71 -14.23 23.21 -5.88
N PRO A 72 -14.96 22.40 -5.10
CA PRO A 72 -14.76 20.96 -5.03
C PRO A 72 -15.03 20.26 -6.38
N TYR A 73 -15.94 20.77 -7.20
CA TYR A 73 -16.29 20.16 -8.49
C TYR A 73 -15.29 20.52 -9.58
N LEU A 74 -14.77 21.75 -9.53
CA LEU A 74 -13.66 22.15 -10.38
C LEU A 74 -12.39 21.35 -10.04
N GLY A 75 -12.09 21.14 -8.76
CA GLY A 75 -10.97 20.29 -8.34
C GLY A 75 -11.07 18.88 -8.90
N ALA A 76 -12.22 18.22 -8.72
CA ALA A 76 -12.47 16.90 -9.28
C ALA A 76 -12.36 16.87 -10.81
N THR A 77 -12.88 17.90 -11.49
CA THR A 77 -12.82 18.03 -12.95
C THR A 77 -11.39 18.24 -13.44
N LEU A 78 -10.62 19.11 -12.78
CA LEU A 78 -9.22 19.38 -13.14
C LEU A 78 -8.34 18.13 -12.99
N THR A 79 -8.64 17.28 -12.03
CA THR A 79 -7.92 16.02 -11.86
C THR A 79 -8.06 15.11 -13.09
N ALA A 80 -9.17 15.17 -13.82
CA ALA A 80 -9.39 14.34 -15.01
C ALA A 80 -8.30 14.55 -16.08
N PHE A 81 -7.72 15.77 -16.19
CA PHE A 81 -6.59 16.03 -17.10
C PHE A 81 -5.31 15.26 -16.72
N THR A 82 -5.17 14.87 -15.45
CA THR A 82 -4.02 14.10 -14.98
C THR A 82 -4.21 12.59 -15.12
N TRP A 83 -5.41 12.11 -15.44
CA TRP A 83 -5.73 10.67 -15.42
C TRP A 83 -4.92 9.86 -16.42
N TRP A 84 -4.55 10.42 -17.56
CA TRP A 84 -3.73 9.70 -18.54
C TRP A 84 -2.33 9.39 -18.01
N PHE A 85 -1.79 10.23 -17.14
CA PHE A 85 -0.47 10.03 -16.54
C PHE A 85 -0.57 9.32 -15.19
N LEU A 86 -1.43 9.80 -14.29
CA LEU A 86 -1.51 9.32 -12.92
C LEU A 86 -2.39 8.07 -12.80
N LEU A 87 -3.66 8.16 -13.22
CA LEU A 87 -4.61 7.05 -13.07
C LEU A 87 -4.21 5.84 -13.91
N ARG A 88 -3.80 6.05 -15.17
CA ARG A 88 -3.34 4.97 -16.04
C ARG A 88 -2.18 4.20 -15.43
N LYS A 89 -1.22 4.92 -14.84
CA LYS A 89 -0.08 4.29 -14.16
C LYS A 89 -0.50 3.46 -12.98
N MET A 90 -1.40 3.99 -12.14
CA MET A 90 -1.96 3.25 -11.01
C MET A 90 -2.71 1.98 -11.47
N VAL A 91 -3.55 2.09 -12.50
CA VAL A 91 -4.28 0.94 -13.07
C VAL A 91 -3.32 -0.15 -13.56
N ARG A 92 -2.25 0.22 -14.30
CA ARG A 92 -1.25 -0.72 -14.79
C ARG A 92 -0.58 -1.46 -13.65
N ILE A 93 -0.09 -0.74 -12.66
CA ILE A 93 0.55 -1.31 -11.47
C ILE A 93 -0.40 -2.26 -10.73
N CYS A 94 -1.65 -1.86 -10.51
CA CYS A 94 -2.62 -2.69 -9.81
C CYS A 94 -2.93 -4.00 -10.56
N LYS A 95 -3.00 -3.95 -11.89
CA LYS A 95 -3.21 -5.15 -12.71
C LYS A 95 -1.99 -6.08 -12.68
N GLU A 96 -0.78 -5.54 -12.74
CA GLU A 96 0.46 -6.33 -12.74
C GLU A 96 0.77 -6.94 -11.38
N GLN A 97 0.54 -6.18 -10.29
CA GLN A 97 0.85 -6.60 -8.92
C GLN A 97 -0.35 -7.24 -8.19
N ASN A 98 -1.55 -7.32 -8.81
CA ASN A 98 -2.81 -7.80 -8.22
C ASN A 98 -3.18 -7.10 -6.91
N ILE A 99 -3.09 -5.79 -6.91
CA ILE A 99 -3.45 -4.93 -5.79
C ILE A 99 -4.97 -4.80 -5.72
N LEU A 100 -5.55 -4.96 -4.53
CA LEU A 100 -7.00 -4.97 -4.30
C LEU A 100 -7.53 -3.73 -3.59
N SER A 101 -6.66 -2.91 -3.00
CA SER A 101 -7.06 -1.73 -2.23
C SER A 101 -5.98 -0.65 -2.21
N ILE A 102 -6.34 0.55 -1.77
CA ILE A 102 -5.38 1.63 -1.57
C ILE A 102 -4.33 1.28 -0.49
N ALA A 103 -4.70 0.51 0.54
CA ALA A 103 -3.77 0.04 1.55
C ALA A 103 -2.77 -0.98 0.98
N ASP A 104 -3.24 -1.89 0.11
CA ASP A 104 -2.36 -2.79 -0.64
C ASP A 104 -1.40 -2.01 -1.56
N PHE A 105 -1.90 -0.95 -2.21
CA PHE A 105 -1.10 -0.13 -3.11
C PHE A 105 0.07 0.54 -2.38
N ILE A 106 -0.23 1.23 -1.28
CA ILE A 106 0.79 1.92 -0.48
C ILE A 106 1.74 0.90 0.15
N SER A 107 1.22 -0.17 0.77
CA SER A 107 2.07 -1.19 1.40
C SER A 107 2.96 -1.92 0.40
N SER A 108 2.46 -2.25 -0.79
CA SER A 108 3.22 -2.93 -1.85
C SER A 108 4.34 -2.06 -2.39
N ARG A 109 4.10 -0.74 -2.58
CA ARG A 109 5.14 0.19 -3.04
C ARG A 109 6.31 0.27 -2.06
N TYR A 110 6.03 0.26 -0.78
CA TYR A 110 7.02 0.44 0.29
C TYR A 110 7.39 -0.91 0.93
N GLY A 111 7.92 -1.82 0.11
CA GLY A 111 8.49 -3.09 0.54
C GLY A 111 7.48 -4.12 1.04
N LYS A 112 6.23 -4.09 0.55
CA LYS A 112 5.13 -4.98 0.99
C LYS A 112 4.94 -4.96 2.52
N SER A 113 5.00 -3.78 3.14
CA SER A 113 4.99 -3.61 4.59
C SER A 113 3.61 -3.84 5.21
N PRO A 114 3.41 -4.91 6.03
CA PRO A 114 2.13 -5.16 6.70
C PRO A 114 1.75 -4.04 7.69
N LEU A 115 2.76 -3.44 8.35
CA LEU A 115 2.55 -2.33 9.28
C LEU A 115 1.96 -1.12 8.57
N LEU A 116 2.52 -0.76 7.41
CA LEU A 116 2.03 0.38 6.64
C LEU A 116 0.62 0.12 6.10
N GLY A 117 0.34 -1.08 5.60
CA GLY A 117 -1.01 -1.49 5.18
C GLY A 117 -2.03 -1.42 6.33
N GLY A 118 -1.63 -1.86 7.53
CA GLY A 118 -2.47 -1.78 8.73
C GLY A 118 -2.77 -0.34 9.16
N ILE A 119 -1.77 0.55 9.15
CA ILE A 119 -1.93 1.97 9.47
C ILE A 119 -2.83 2.68 8.45
N VAL A 120 -2.60 2.46 7.15
CA VAL A 120 -3.45 3.02 6.09
C VAL A 120 -4.90 2.54 6.25
N THR A 121 -5.11 1.27 6.59
CA THR A 121 -6.44 0.72 6.83
C THR A 121 -7.11 1.39 8.03
N LEU A 122 -6.41 1.52 9.16
CA LEU A 122 -6.94 2.19 10.34
C LEU A 122 -7.32 3.65 10.05
N PHE A 123 -6.45 4.36 9.35
CA PHE A 123 -6.72 5.75 8.97
C PHE A 123 -7.90 5.86 7.99
N SER A 124 -8.03 4.93 7.04
CA SER A 124 -9.19 4.88 6.14
C SER A 124 -10.50 4.66 6.90
N ILE A 125 -10.52 3.78 7.91
CA ILE A 125 -11.70 3.57 8.76
C ILE A 125 -12.07 4.86 9.48
N LEU A 126 -11.11 5.49 10.17
CA LEU A 126 -11.35 6.74 10.92
C LEU A 126 -11.81 7.89 10.01
N ALA A 127 -11.24 7.97 8.80
CA ALA A 127 -11.59 8.99 7.81
C ALA A 127 -13.01 8.82 7.27
N ILE A 128 -13.47 7.58 7.09
CA ILE A 128 -14.70 7.29 6.35
C ILE A 128 -15.94 7.14 7.26
N ILE A 129 -15.77 6.80 8.53
CA ILE A 129 -16.90 6.70 9.49
C ILE A 129 -17.77 7.96 9.47
N PRO A 130 -17.24 9.21 9.55
CA PRO A 130 -18.07 10.43 9.45
C PRO A 130 -18.82 10.49 8.12
N TYR A 131 -18.22 10.05 7.03
CA TYR A 131 -18.82 10.11 5.70
C TYR A 131 -20.00 9.11 5.52
N ILE A 132 -19.93 7.94 6.16
CA ILE A 132 -21.05 7.00 6.24
C ILE A 132 -22.18 7.60 7.10
N ALA A 133 -21.83 8.20 8.24
CA ALA A 133 -22.79 8.90 9.10
C ALA A 133 -23.57 9.98 8.36
N LEU A 134 -22.88 10.74 7.49
CA LEU A 134 -23.51 11.74 6.61
C LEU A 134 -24.55 11.10 5.67
N GLN A 135 -24.26 9.94 5.09
CA GLN A 135 -25.21 9.24 4.22
C GLN A 135 -26.46 8.79 4.99
N LEU A 136 -26.25 8.25 6.21
CA LEU A 136 -27.36 7.86 7.08
C LEU A 136 -28.21 9.06 7.48
N LYS A 137 -27.57 10.18 7.85
CA LYS A 137 -28.27 11.44 8.16
C LYS A 137 -29.11 11.93 6.98
N ALA A 138 -28.51 11.98 5.79
CA ALA A 138 -29.21 12.47 4.59
C ALA A 138 -30.43 11.63 4.25
N VAL A 139 -30.31 10.30 4.30
CA VAL A 139 -31.41 9.39 3.98
C VAL A 139 -32.50 9.43 5.05
N SER A 140 -32.14 9.41 6.34
CA SER A 140 -33.13 9.45 7.41
C SER A 140 -33.91 10.76 7.40
N HIS A 141 -33.23 11.89 7.35
CA HIS A 141 -33.90 13.20 7.28
C HIS A 141 -34.79 13.35 6.06
N THR A 142 -34.35 12.95 4.88
CA THR A 142 -35.17 13.07 3.66
C THR A 142 -36.35 12.09 3.66
N PHE A 143 -36.20 10.92 4.27
CA PHE A 143 -37.30 9.99 4.48
C PHE A 143 -38.35 10.59 5.42
N ASP A 144 -37.92 11.20 6.53
CA ASP A 144 -38.78 11.85 7.49
C ASP A 144 -39.51 13.07 6.89
N ILE A 145 -38.79 13.94 6.14
CA ILE A 145 -39.40 15.08 5.42
C ILE A 145 -40.50 14.61 4.42
N LEU A 146 -40.26 13.49 3.75
CA LEU A 146 -41.20 12.95 2.76
C LEU A 146 -42.48 12.36 3.40
N THR A 147 -42.37 11.79 4.60
CA THR A 147 -43.39 10.93 5.19
C THR A 147 -44.10 11.51 6.42
N LEU A 148 -43.42 12.39 7.19
CA LEU A 148 -43.96 12.96 8.44
C LEU A 148 -44.65 14.29 8.20
N PRO A 149 -45.73 14.60 8.97
CA PRO A 149 -46.34 15.95 9.00
C PRO A 149 -45.37 16.97 9.59
N ALA A 150 -45.41 18.21 9.12
CA ALA A 150 -44.62 19.29 9.68
C ALA A 150 -44.93 19.43 11.18
N GLY A 151 -43.96 19.16 12.06
CA GLY A 151 -44.15 19.21 13.54
C GLY A 151 -44.55 17.91 14.21
N GLY A 152 -44.72 16.80 13.46
CA GLY A 152 -45.02 15.48 14.06
C GLY A 152 -43.76 14.82 14.59
N ALA A 153 -43.60 14.76 15.91
CA ALA A 153 -42.61 13.91 16.56
C ALA A 153 -43.11 12.46 16.51
N GLY A 154 -42.42 11.61 15.79
CA GLY A 154 -42.65 10.16 15.83
C GLY A 154 -43.33 9.57 14.61
N GLY A 155 -42.54 9.03 13.67
CA GLY A 155 -43.02 8.13 12.62
C GLY A 155 -43.35 6.73 13.17
N LEU A 156 -43.81 5.84 12.29
CA LEU A 156 -44.18 4.44 12.60
C LEU A 156 -43.12 3.70 13.45
N THR A 157 -41.85 4.12 13.35
CA THR A 157 -40.73 3.59 14.14
C THR A 157 -40.79 3.97 15.62
N ALA A 158 -41.25 5.18 15.96
CA ALA A 158 -41.36 5.63 17.33
C ALA A 158 -42.55 4.96 18.07
N GLU A 159 -43.61 4.58 17.38
CA GLU A 159 -44.74 3.81 17.94
C GLU A 159 -44.34 2.35 18.22
N LEU A 160 -43.57 1.73 17.34
CA LEU A 160 -43.16 0.33 17.45
C LEU A 160 -41.90 0.14 18.31
N PHE A 161 -40.94 1.07 18.22
CA PHE A 161 -39.63 1.00 18.90
C PHE A 161 -39.21 2.40 19.40
N PRO A 162 -39.68 2.82 20.58
CA PRO A 162 -39.45 4.18 21.07
C PRO A 162 -37.97 4.56 21.30
N THR A 163 -37.07 3.58 21.31
CA THR A 163 -35.65 3.78 21.56
C THR A 163 -34.79 3.79 20.28
N LEU A 164 -35.36 3.44 19.11
CA LEU A 164 -34.64 3.30 17.84
C LEU A 164 -35.17 4.34 16.85
N ASP A 165 -34.21 5.06 16.20
CA ASP A 165 -34.52 6.09 15.22
C ASP A 165 -34.55 5.51 13.77
N THR A 166 -35.08 6.32 12.83
CA THR A 166 -35.12 5.96 11.39
C THR A 166 -33.74 5.59 10.84
N ALA A 167 -32.67 6.27 11.31
CA ALA A 167 -31.31 6.04 10.86
C ALA A 167 -30.78 4.66 11.26
N PHE A 168 -31.20 4.09 12.41
CA PHE A 168 -30.85 2.75 12.81
C PHE A 168 -31.36 1.69 11.81
N PHE A 169 -32.64 1.80 11.43
CA PHE A 169 -33.23 0.86 10.47
C PHE A 169 -32.61 0.98 9.10
N ILE A 170 -32.29 2.21 8.67
CA ILE A 170 -31.55 2.45 7.42
C ILE A 170 -30.15 1.85 7.50
N ALA A 171 -29.43 2.02 8.61
CA ALA A 171 -28.09 1.45 8.80
C ALA A 171 -28.12 -0.09 8.76
N LEU A 172 -29.08 -0.70 9.47
CA LEU A 172 -29.28 -2.16 9.48
C LEU A 172 -29.55 -2.67 8.05
N PHE A 173 -30.44 -1.98 7.35
CA PHE A 173 -30.82 -2.32 6.00
C PHE A 173 -29.67 -2.16 5.00
N LEU A 174 -28.92 -1.06 5.05
CA LEU A 174 -27.73 -0.84 4.20
C LEU A 174 -26.59 -1.81 4.53
N GLY A 175 -26.41 -2.15 5.80
CA GLY A 175 -25.45 -3.16 6.23
C GLY A 175 -25.78 -4.55 5.65
N LEU A 176 -27.05 -4.98 5.78
CA LEU A 176 -27.51 -6.22 5.19
C LEU A 176 -27.37 -6.22 3.67
N PHE A 177 -27.72 -5.12 3.02
CA PHE A 177 -27.57 -4.94 1.59
C PHE A 177 -26.10 -5.01 1.14
N GLY A 178 -25.19 -4.35 1.90
CA GLY A 178 -23.75 -4.44 1.67
C GLY A 178 -23.22 -5.86 1.76
N VAL A 179 -23.72 -6.67 2.70
CA VAL A 179 -23.37 -8.10 2.83
C VAL A 179 -23.86 -8.90 1.62
N LEU A 180 -25.09 -8.67 1.17
CA LEU A 180 -25.66 -9.37 0.01
C LEU A 180 -24.93 -9.06 -1.29
N PHE A 181 -24.43 -7.84 -1.47
CA PHE A 181 -23.68 -7.43 -2.66
C PHE A 181 -22.19 -7.75 -2.58
N GLY A 182 -21.55 -7.44 -1.44
CA GLY A 182 -20.09 -7.42 -1.31
C GLY A 182 -19.48 -8.72 -0.83
N ALA A 183 -20.27 -9.61 -0.21
CA ALA A 183 -19.76 -10.86 0.38
C ALA A 183 -20.62 -12.06 -0.02
N ARG A 184 -21.02 -12.09 -1.29
CA ARG A 184 -21.90 -13.15 -1.83
C ARG A 184 -21.16 -14.43 -2.15
N ARG A 185 -19.97 -14.34 -2.72
CA ARG A 185 -19.07 -15.46 -3.05
C ARG A 185 -17.62 -15.04 -2.83
N GLN A 186 -16.77 -16.00 -2.65
CA GLN A 186 -15.33 -15.83 -2.68
C GLN A 186 -14.89 -15.81 -4.16
N ASP A 187 -14.96 -14.62 -4.79
CA ASP A 187 -14.51 -14.48 -6.16
C ASP A 187 -12.98 -14.32 -6.19
N SER A 188 -12.31 -15.30 -6.76
CA SER A 188 -10.88 -15.32 -7.01
C SER A 188 -10.40 -14.22 -7.97
N THR A 189 -11.32 -13.58 -8.70
CA THR A 189 -10.97 -12.51 -9.65
C THR A 189 -10.81 -11.14 -8.98
N GLY A 190 -11.24 -10.97 -7.71
CA GLY A 190 -11.18 -9.71 -6.97
C GLY A 190 -12.04 -8.57 -7.54
N ARG A 191 -12.72 -8.77 -8.68
CA ARG A 191 -13.57 -7.77 -9.35
C ARG A 191 -15.03 -7.96 -8.99
N LEU A 192 -15.71 -6.85 -8.69
CA LEU A 192 -17.10 -6.81 -8.28
C LEU A 192 -17.98 -6.22 -9.41
N GLU A 193 -18.00 -6.88 -10.58
CA GLU A 193 -18.68 -6.37 -11.78
C GLU A 193 -20.15 -6.04 -11.56
N GLY A 194 -20.87 -6.85 -10.80
CA GLY A 194 -22.27 -6.60 -10.46
C GLY A 194 -22.43 -5.30 -9.66
N MET A 195 -21.52 -5.02 -8.73
CA MET A 195 -21.51 -3.79 -7.94
C MET A 195 -21.25 -2.57 -8.85
N VAL A 196 -20.30 -2.65 -9.76
CA VAL A 196 -19.98 -1.56 -10.70
C VAL A 196 -21.16 -1.27 -11.63
N ALA A 197 -21.84 -2.30 -12.14
CA ALA A 197 -23.03 -2.15 -12.97
C ALA A 197 -24.17 -1.47 -12.20
N ALA A 198 -24.41 -1.86 -10.93
CA ALA A 198 -25.39 -1.21 -10.08
C ALA A 198 -25.06 0.26 -9.82
N VAL A 199 -23.79 0.59 -9.55
CA VAL A 199 -23.31 1.98 -9.37
C VAL A 199 -23.48 2.81 -10.65
N ALA A 200 -23.23 2.24 -11.81
CA ALA A 200 -23.46 2.92 -13.08
C ALA A 200 -24.95 3.27 -13.29
N LEU A 201 -25.87 2.33 -12.98
CA LEU A 201 -27.32 2.60 -13.02
C LEU A 201 -27.73 3.69 -12.00
N GLN A 202 -27.21 3.60 -10.77
CA GLN A 202 -27.43 4.63 -9.73
C GLN A 202 -27.01 6.02 -10.20
N SER A 203 -25.91 6.10 -10.93
CA SER A 203 -25.41 7.36 -11.46
C SER A 203 -26.33 7.99 -12.50
N VAL A 204 -27.01 7.19 -13.31
CA VAL A 204 -28.05 7.68 -14.24
C VAL A 204 -29.28 8.17 -13.45
N ILE A 205 -29.77 7.38 -12.49
CA ILE A 205 -30.99 7.71 -11.73
C ILE A 205 -30.83 9.01 -10.95
N LYS A 206 -29.69 9.18 -10.22
CA LYS A 206 -29.44 10.42 -9.47
C LYS A 206 -29.27 11.64 -10.38
N LEU A 207 -28.64 11.50 -11.55
CA LEU A 207 -28.53 12.59 -12.51
C LEU A 207 -29.90 12.99 -13.07
N VAL A 208 -30.71 12.02 -13.47
CA VAL A 208 -32.06 12.28 -13.99
C VAL A 208 -32.91 12.95 -12.91
N ALA A 209 -32.92 12.48 -11.70
CA ALA A 209 -33.66 13.08 -10.59
C ALA A 209 -33.24 14.53 -10.33
N PHE A 210 -31.92 14.81 -10.32
CA PHE A 210 -31.38 16.14 -10.07
C PHE A 210 -31.70 17.11 -11.23
N LEU A 211 -31.57 16.66 -12.48
CA LEU A 211 -31.94 17.46 -13.64
C LEU A 211 -33.45 17.74 -13.67
N THR A 212 -34.29 16.76 -13.30
CA THR A 212 -35.73 16.93 -13.28
C THR A 212 -36.16 17.98 -12.27
N ILE A 213 -35.62 17.97 -11.05
CA ILE A 213 -35.93 19.02 -10.06
C ILE A 213 -35.34 20.36 -10.48
N GLY A 214 -34.17 20.40 -11.09
CA GLY A 214 -33.56 21.62 -11.60
C GLY A 214 -34.41 22.28 -12.68
N LEU A 215 -34.89 21.49 -13.64
CA LEU A 215 -35.82 21.96 -14.69
C LEU A 215 -37.15 22.44 -14.10
N PHE A 216 -37.70 21.67 -13.15
CA PHE A 216 -38.93 22.03 -12.46
C PHE A 216 -38.81 23.37 -11.72
N VAL A 217 -37.75 23.57 -10.94
CA VAL A 217 -37.52 24.82 -10.22
C VAL A 217 -37.34 25.97 -11.24
N THR A 218 -36.46 25.78 -12.23
CA THR A 218 -36.07 26.85 -13.15
C THR A 218 -37.20 27.29 -14.09
N TYR A 219 -38.00 26.36 -14.60
CA TYR A 219 -39.00 26.62 -15.62
C TYR A 219 -40.45 26.28 -15.21
N GLY A 220 -40.64 25.59 -14.09
CA GLY A 220 -41.96 25.26 -13.53
C GLY A 220 -42.39 26.22 -12.42
N LEU A 221 -41.44 26.67 -11.57
CA LEU A 221 -41.71 27.63 -10.50
C LEU A 221 -41.34 29.07 -10.87
N PHE A 222 -40.40 29.23 -11.79
CA PHE A 222 -39.90 30.51 -12.29
C PHE A 222 -39.83 30.49 -13.82
N ASP A 223 -39.63 31.65 -14.44
CA ASP A 223 -39.58 31.82 -15.89
C ASP A 223 -38.15 31.71 -16.46
N GLY A 224 -37.31 30.87 -15.86
CA GLY A 224 -35.96 30.61 -16.29
C GLY A 224 -34.86 31.24 -15.42
N PHE A 225 -33.61 31.05 -15.81
CA PHE A 225 -32.46 31.55 -15.05
C PHE A 225 -32.52 33.04 -14.79
N SER A 226 -32.79 33.84 -15.84
CA SER A 226 -32.85 35.32 -15.74
C SER A 226 -33.85 35.78 -14.70
N ASP A 227 -35.02 35.16 -14.65
CA ASP A 227 -36.10 35.50 -13.72
C ASP A 227 -35.66 35.20 -12.27
N ILE A 228 -35.11 34.03 -11.98
CA ILE A 228 -34.62 33.67 -10.65
C ILE A 228 -33.56 34.66 -10.17
N PHE A 229 -32.54 34.92 -10.99
CA PHE A 229 -31.46 35.83 -10.61
C PHE A 229 -31.93 37.26 -10.39
N SER A 230 -32.83 37.79 -11.25
CA SER A 230 -33.35 39.12 -11.09
C SER A 230 -34.28 39.26 -9.89
N ARG A 231 -35.18 38.30 -9.62
CA ARG A 231 -36.03 38.30 -8.41
C ARG A 231 -35.18 38.20 -7.14
N PHE A 232 -34.17 37.33 -7.14
CA PHE A 232 -33.31 37.19 -5.97
C PHE A 232 -32.55 38.48 -5.66
N THR A 233 -31.92 39.11 -6.65
CA THR A 233 -31.18 40.37 -6.45
C THR A 233 -32.10 41.54 -6.04
N ALA A 234 -33.35 41.56 -6.51
CA ALA A 234 -34.33 42.55 -6.10
C ALA A 234 -34.82 42.33 -4.67
N GLN A 235 -35.01 41.08 -4.21
CA GLN A 235 -35.53 40.77 -2.90
C GLN A 235 -34.43 40.77 -1.81
N PHE A 236 -33.20 40.39 -2.15
CA PHE A 236 -32.08 40.24 -1.23
C PHE A 236 -30.80 40.93 -1.71
N PRO A 237 -30.82 42.27 -1.90
CA PRO A 237 -29.64 43.00 -2.39
C PRO A 237 -28.41 42.87 -1.51
N GLU A 238 -28.61 42.69 -0.20
CA GLU A 238 -27.55 42.44 0.78
C GLU A 238 -26.81 41.12 0.59
N ARG A 239 -27.38 40.18 -0.17
CA ARG A 239 -26.79 38.88 -0.49
C ARG A 239 -26.11 38.80 -1.84
N SER A 240 -25.83 39.95 -2.44
CA SER A 240 -25.05 40.01 -3.70
C SER A 240 -23.67 39.36 -3.63
N HIS A 241 -23.12 39.23 -2.42
CA HIS A 241 -21.89 38.52 -2.15
C HIS A 241 -21.94 37.04 -2.57
N LEU A 242 -23.09 36.41 -2.71
CA LEU A 242 -23.22 35.03 -3.21
C LEU A 242 -22.81 34.88 -4.68
N PHE A 243 -22.74 35.97 -5.45
CA PHE A 243 -22.27 35.96 -6.82
C PHE A 243 -20.80 36.34 -7.00
N ALA A 244 -20.08 36.58 -5.91
CA ALA A 244 -18.67 37.00 -5.95
C ALA A 244 -17.75 36.07 -5.14
N LEU A 245 -16.52 35.93 -5.61
CA LEU A 245 -15.40 35.36 -4.83
C LEU A 245 -14.62 36.47 -4.16
N GLY A 246 -13.84 36.14 -3.12
CA GLY A 246 -13.06 37.08 -2.35
C GLY A 246 -13.82 37.74 -1.22
N THR A 247 -15.06 37.34 -0.96
CA THR A 247 -15.87 37.77 0.19
C THR A 247 -15.47 37.02 1.46
N GLN A 248 -15.97 37.49 2.63
CA GLN A 248 -15.71 36.81 3.89
C GLN A 248 -16.23 35.35 3.90
N ALA A 249 -17.38 35.09 3.28
CA ALA A 249 -17.97 33.77 3.17
C ALA A 249 -17.35 32.88 2.07
N ALA A 250 -16.66 33.49 1.08
CA ALA A 250 -16.10 32.82 -0.10
C ALA A 250 -14.69 33.34 -0.39
N SER A 251 -13.78 33.20 0.58
CA SER A 251 -12.41 33.71 0.45
C SER A 251 -11.61 32.89 -0.59
N TYR A 252 -10.71 33.54 -1.31
CA TYR A 252 -9.84 32.87 -2.29
C TYR A 252 -8.99 31.75 -1.65
N ARG A 253 -8.59 31.91 -0.36
CA ARG A 253 -7.80 30.90 0.37
C ARG A 253 -8.62 29.64 0.61
N SER A 254 -9.85 29.80 1.13
CA SER A 254 -10.78 28.69 1.33
C SER A 254 -11.10 28.00 0.01
N TRP A 255 -11.40 28.79 -1.04
CA TRP A 255 -11.70 28.27 -2.38
C TRP A 255 -10.55 27.41 -2.94
N PHE A 256 -9.31 27.87 -2.81
CA PHE A 256 -8.13 27.15 -3.24
C PHE A 256 -7.92 25.85 -2.44
N SER A 257 -8.13 25.89 -1.11
CA SER A 257 -8.04 24.71 -0.26
C SER A 257 -9.09 23.66 -0.65
N TRP A 258 -10.33 24.09 -0.91
CA TRP A 258 -11.40 23.21 -1.40
C TRP A 258 -11.04 22.55 -2.72
N LEU A 259 -10.47 23.27 -3.64
CA LEU A 259 -10.01 22.73 -4.92
C LEU A 259 -8.95 21.66 -4.74
N LEU A 260 -7.92 21.93 -3.92
CA LEU A 260 -6.80 21.00 -3.70
C LEU A 260 -7.22 19.69 -3.04
N PHE A 261 -7.97 19.75 -1.94
CA PHE A 261 -8.36 18.51 -1.28
C PHE A 261 -9.37 17.70 -2.10
N SER A 262 -10.20 18.36 -2.91
CA SER A 262 -11.11 17.67 -3.81
C SER A 262 -10.36 16.97 -4.95
N MET A 263 -9.28 17.56 -5.47
CA MET A 263 -8.38 16.90 -6.42
C MET A 263 -7.79 15.61 -5.83
N ALA A 264 -7.38 15.63 -4.58
CA ALA A 264 -6.85 14.45 -3.90
C ALA A 264 -7.96 13.43 -3.58
N ALA A 265 -9.10 13.88 -3.07
CA ALA A 265 -10.19 13.01 -2.63
C ALA A 265 -10.76 12.15 -3.77
N ILE A 266 -10.90 12.68 -4.98
CA ILE A 266 -11.41 11.90 -6.12
C ILE A 266 -10.50 10.75 -6.49
N MET A 267 -9.21 10.84 -6.22
CA MET A 267 -8.24 9.80 -6.54
C MET A 267 -8.01 8.82 -5.39
N PHE A 268 -8.07 9.29 -4.14
CA PHE A 268 -7.52 8.59 -2.99
C PHE A 268 -8.54 8.21 -1.91
N LEU A 269 -9.82 8.55 -2.05
CA LEU A 269 -10.88 7.92 -1.25
C LEU A 269 -10.90 6.40 -1.54
N PRO A 270 -10.99 5.51 -0.53
CA PRO A 270 -10.91 4.06 -0.75
C PRO A 270 -11.88 3.54 -1.79
N ARG A 271 -13.16 3.96 -1.75
CA ARG A 271 -14.17 3.58 -2.76
C ARG A 271 -13.82 4.08 -4.16
N GLN A 272 -13.29 5.31 -4.22
CA GLN A 272 -12.98 5.93 -5.50
C GLN A 272 -11.77 5.25 -6.13
N PHE A 273 -10.74 5.00 -5.34
CA PHE A 273 -9.59 4.19 -5.76
C PHE A 273 -10.04 2.81 -6.26
N HIS A 274 -10.95 2.15 -5.54
CA HIS A 274 -11.44 0.83 -5.94
C HIS A 274 -12.14 0.89 -7.30
N VAL A 275 -13.11 1.78 -7.48
CA VAL A 275 -13.90 1.86 -8.72
C VAL A 275 -13.05 2.37 -9.90
N MET A 276 -12.19 3.38 -9.68
CA MET A 276 -11.38 3.97 -10.74
C MET A 276 -10.20 3.09 -11.16
N VAL A 277 -9.53 2.44 -10.20
CA VAL A 277 -8.26 1.75 -10.42
C VAL A 277 -8.44 0.24 -10.49
N ILE A 278 -9.09 -0.36 -9.48
CA ILE A 278 -9.19 -1.83 -9.37
C ILE A 278 -10.20 -2.39 -10.38
N GLU A 279 -11.36 -1.75 -10.50
CA GLU A 279 -12.44 -2.22 -11.38
C GLU A 279 -12.26 -1.80 -12.85
N ASN A 280 -11.19 -1.11 -13.18
CA ASN A 280 -10.90 -0.75 -14.57
C ASN A 280 -10.59 -2.00 -15.41
N ALA A 281 -11.44 -2.30 -16.39
CA ALA A 281 -11.26 -3.44 -17.29
C ALA A 281 -10.19 -3.17 -18.35
N ASP A 282 -10.18 -1.95 -18.93
CA ASP A 282 -9.25 -1.56 -20.00
C ASP A 282 -8.74 -0.14 -19.76
N GLU A 283 -7.44 0.09 -19.91
CA GLU A 283 -6.82 1.42 -19.81
C GLU A 283 -7.38 2.42 -20.83
N ALA A 284 -7.82 1.95 -22.01
CA ALA A 284 -8.45 2.80 -23.02
C ALA A 284 -9.70 3.50 -22.50
N HIS A 285 -10.45 2.91 -21.57
CA HIS A 285 -11.63 3.50 -20.96
C HIS A 285 -11.33 4.80 -20.20
N ILE A 286 -10.09 4.97 -19.72
CA ILE A 286 -9.65 6.19 -19.02
C ILE A 286 -9.75 7.38 -19.95
N ARG A 287 -9.35 7.24 -21.22
CA ARG A 287 -9.42 8.31 -22.21
C ARG A 287 -10.84 8.81 -22.43
N ASP A 288 -11.79 7.89 -22.47
CA ASP A 288 -13.22 8.23 -22.59
C ASP A 288 -13.76 8.88 -21.31
N ALA A 289 -13.34 8.41 -20.17
CA ALA A 289 -13.75 8.93 -18.87
C ALA A 289 -13.24 10.36 -18.63
N MET A 290 -12.08 10.74 -19.16
CA MET A 290 -11.48 12.08 -19.00
C MET A 290 -12.40 13.23 -19.49
N TRP A 291 -13.28 12.99 -20.42
CA TRP A 291 -14.23 14.01 -20.88
C TRP A 291 -15.69 13.74 -20.42
N ARG A 292 -16.08 12.46 -20.28
CA ARG A 292 -17.44 12.10 -19.84
C ARG A 292 -17.68 12.44 -18.37
N PHE A 293 -16.68 12.27 -17.52
CA PHE A 293 -16.80 12.61 -16.11
C PHE A 293 -16.95 14.14 -15.89
N PRO A 294 -16.13 15.02 -16.49
CA PRO A 294 -16.40 16.46 -16.48
C PRO A 294 -17.77 16.85 -17.01
N LEU A 295 -18.25 16.23 -18.09
CA LEU A 295 -19.58 16.46 -18.62
C LEU A 295 -20.68 16.09 -17.61
N TYR A 296 -20.54 14.94 -16.96
CA TYR A 296 -21.45 14.51 -15.90
C TYR A 296 -21.46 15.51 -14.73
N THR A 297 -20.29 15.97 -14.32
CA THR A 297 -20.13 16.99 -13.27
C THR A 297 -20.83 18.29 -13.65
N PHE A 298 -20.62 18.77 -14.86
CA PHE A 298 -21.28 19.97 -15.39
C PHE A 298 -22.80 19.85 -15.37
N LEU A 299 -23.35 18.74 -15.87
CA LEU A 299 -24.79 18.48 -15.85
C LEU A 299 -25.35 18.46 -14.43
N LEU A 300 -24.63 17.86 -13.48
CA LEU A 300 -25.06 17.80 -12.09
C LEU A 300 -25.03 19.16 -11.39
N THR A 301 -24.06 20.03 -11.73
CA THR A 301 -23.90 21.34 -11.09
C THR A 301 -24.74 22.45 -11.75
N LEU A 302 -25.28 22.25 -12.96
CA LEU A 302 -25.94 23.24 -13.79
C LEU A 302 -27.11 23.95 -13.07
N PHE A 303 -27.93 23.19 -12.35
CA PHE A 303 -29.14 23.72 -11.71
C PHE A 303 -28.96 24.00 -10.21
N VAL A 304 -27.77 23.89 -9.66
CA VAL A 304 -27.54 24.07 -8.22
C VAL A 304 -27.87 25.50 -7.78
N MET A 305 -27.35 26.51 -8.46
CA MET A 305 -27.66 27.91 -8.16
C MET A 305 -29.14 28.23 -8.34
N PRO A 306 -29.84 27.88 -9.44
CA PRO A 306 -31.27 28.05 -9.56
C PRO A 306 -32.07 27.42 -8.39
N ILE A 307 -31.74 26.18 -7.98
CA ILE A 307 -32.45 25.53 -6.88
C ILE A 307 -32.16 26.25 -5.55
N ALA A 308 -30.91 26.66 -5.28
CA ALA A 308 -30.53 27.38 -4.08
C ALA A 308 -31.22 28.76 -3.99
N LEU A 309 -31.14 29.55 -5.05
CA LEU A 309 -31.75 30.88 -5.08
C LEU A 309 -33.28 30.81 -5.06
N GLY A 310 -33.89 29.88 -5.84
CA GLY A 310 -35.32 29.64 -5.82
C GLY A 310 -35.82 29.21 -4.43
N GLY A 311 -35.06 28.36 -3.76
CA GLY A 311 -35.33 27.98 -2.37
C GLY A 311 -35.25 29.15 -1.40
N LEU A 312 -34.23 30.00 -1.50
CA LEU A 312 -34.10 31.21 -0.68
C LEU A 312 -35.26 32.22 -0.94
N ILE A 313 -35.67 32.41 -2.21
CA ILE A 313 -36.79 33.26 -2.54
C ILE A 313 -38.08 32.76 -1.86
N LEU A 314 -38.37 31.46 -1.94
CA LEU A 314 -39.59 30.88 -1.41
C LEU A 314 -39.57 30.72 0.13
N SER A 315 -38.39 30.62 0.74
CA SER A 315 -38.22 30.55 2.19
C SER A 315 -38.09 31.94 2.87
N GLY A 316 -38.26 33.07 2.14
CA GLY A 316 -38.03 34.39 2.67
C GLY A 316 -36.60 34.70 3.13
N GLY A 317 -35.62 34.02 2.51
CA GLY A 317 -34.20 34.17 2.83
C GLY A 317 -33.67 33.20 3.89
N ASP A 318 -34.49 32.32 4.46
CA ASP A 318 -34.03 31.36 5.44
C ASP A 318 -33.17 30.24 4.76
N ALA A 319 -31.91 30.12 5.15
CA ALA A 319 -30.97 29.10 4.70
C ALA A 319 -30.81 27.92 5.66
N GLY A 320 -31.53 27.88 6.79
CA GLY A 320 -31.34 26.87 7.85
C GLY A 320 -31.56 25.44 7.35
N ASN A 321 -32.48 25.23 6.39
CA ASN A 321 -32.76 23.92 5.80
C ASN A 321 -32.39 23.84 4.31
N ALA A 322 -31.44 24.66 3.84
CA ALA A 322 -31.09 24.76 2.44
C ALA A 322 -30.55 23.48 1.82
N ASP A 323 -29.92 22.60 2.61
CA ASP A 323 -29.46 21.26 2.16
C ASP A 323 -30.64 20.45 1.57
N PHE A 324 -31.85 20.67 2.05
CA PHE A 324 -33.05 19.91 1.66
C PHE A 324 -34.00 20.66 0.73
N PHE A 325 -33.61 21.81 0.16
CA PHE A 325 -34.44 22.54 -0.81
C PHE A 325 -34.86 21.67 -2.02
N VAL A 326 -33.98 20.75 -2.45
CA VAL A 326 -34.29 19.83 -3.55
C VAL A 326 -35.53 18.96 -3.28
N ILE A 327 -35.83 18.61 -2.03
CA ILE A 327 -37.00 17.81 -1.66
C ILE A 327 -38.15 18.68 -1.13
N ASN A 328 -37.84 19.79 -0.42
CA ASN A 328 -38.81 20.67 0.19
C ASN A 328 -39.60 21.47 -0.88
N LEU A 329 -38.93 21.97 -1.94
CA LEU A 329 -39.57 22.78 -2.96
C LEU A 329 -40.72 22.05 -3.67
N PRO A 330 -40.54 20.79 -4.18
CA PRO A 330 -41.66 20.08 -4.79
C PRO A 330 -42.75 19.68 -3.78
N LEU A 331 -42.41 19.45 -2.50
CA LEU A 331 -43.43 19.18 -1.47
C LEU A 331 -44.29 20.40 -1.16
N GLN A 332 -43.67 21.56 -0.95
CA GLN A 332 -44.36 22.83 -0.65
C GLN A 332 -45.28 23.27 -1.77
N THR A 333 -44.91 22.94 -3.02
CA THR A 333 -45.70 23.27 -4.22
C THR A 333 -46.71 22.18 -4.63
N GLY A 334 -46.91 21.15 -3.79
CA GLY A 334 -47.91 20.10 -4.01
C GLY A 334 -47.49 18.96 -4.95
N HIS A 335 -46.23 18.92 -5.40
CA HIS A 335 -45.73 17.92 -6.36
C HIS A 335 -45.06 16.74 -5.63
N ALA A 336 -45.84 15.99 -4.82
CA ALA A 336 -45.35 14.90 -3.98
C ALA A 336 -44.64 13.79 -4.74
N TRP A 337 -45.06 13.44 -5.95
CA TRP A 337 -44.39 12.45 -6.79
C TRP A 337 -43.02 12.88 -7.30
N LEU A 338 -42.87 14.20 -7.56
CA LEU A 338 -41.55 14.74 -7.91
C LEU A 338 -40.58 14.66 -6.68
N ALA A 339 -41.11 15.00 -5.50
CA ALA A 339 -40.37 14.83 -4.25
C ALA A 339 -39.92 13.37 -4.02
N LEU A 340 -40.77 12.40 -4.33
CA LEU A 340 -40.43 10.98 -4.28
C LEU A 340 -39.32 10.60 -5.28
N LEU A 341 -39.36 11.12 -6.50
CA LEU A 341 -38.29 10.91 -7.50
C LEU A 341 -36.96 11.50 -7.01
N VAL A 342 -36.99 12.70 -6.44
CA VAL A 342 -35.83 13.36 -5.84
C VAL A 342 -35.29 12.54 -4.66
N PHE A 343 -36.17 12.05 -3.79
CA PHE A 343 -35.79 11.16 -2.70
C PHE A 343 -35.07 9.91 -3.22
N ILE A 344 -35.60 9.23 -4.24
CA ILE A 344 -34.94 8.06 -4.85
C ILE A 344 -33.57 8.43 -5.45
N GLY A 345 -33.42 9.62 -6.04
CA GLY A 345 -32.13 10.12 -6.54
C GLY A 345 -31.08 10.26 -5.43
N GLY A 346 -31.45 10.90 -4.30
CA GLY A 346 -30.57 11.05 -3.15
C GLY A 346 -30.31 9.75 -2.39
N PHE A 347 -31.33 8.90 -2.25
CA PHE A 347 -31.21 7.55 -1.71
C PHE A 347 -30.25 6.69 -2.55
N SER A 348 -30.37 6.79 -3.87
CA SER A 348 -29.46 6.18 -4.83
C SER A 348 -28.00 6.59 -4.60
N ALA A 349 -27.77 7.88 -4.40
CA ALA A 349 -26.45 8.44 -4.14
C ALA A 349 -25.83 7.90 -2.83
N SER A 350 -26.66 7.79 -1.78
CA SER A 350 -26.25 7.28 -0.47
C SER A 350 -25.96 5.79 -0.47
N VAL A 351 -26.90 5.00 -1.03
CA VAL A 351 -26.77 3.52 -1.11
C VAL A 351 -25.51 3.13 -1.88
N GLY A 352 -25.27 3.78 -3.03
CA GLY A 352 -24.07 3.50 -3.83
C GLY A 352 -22.77 3.73 -3.07
N MET A 353 -22.71 4.82 -2.33
CA MET A 353 -21.55 5.14 -1.50
C MET A 353 -21.35 4.12 -0.37
N VAL A 354 -22.37 3.91 0.46
CA VAL A 354 -22.26 3.01 1.62
C VAL A 354 -21.94 1.59 1.21
N MET A 355 -22.55 1.10 0.11
CA MET A 355 -22.31 -0.22 -0.44
C MET A 355 -20.84 -0.40 -0.85
N VAL A 356 -20.31 0.47 -1.71
CA VAL A 356 -18.93 0.35 -2.18
C VAL A 356 -17.94 0.52 -1.05
N GLU A 357 -18.11 1.55 -0.23
CA GLU A 357 -17.19 1.89 0.86
C GLU A 357 -17.10 0.79 1.92
N SER A 358 -18.26 0.27 2.38
CA SER A 358 -18.28 -0.79 3.39
C SER A 358 -17.63 -2.08 2.90
N VAL A 359 -17.80 -2.43 1.63
CA VAL A 359 -17.16 -3.60 1.01
C VAL A 359 -15.65 -3.41 0.89
N VAL A 360 -15.20 -2.23 0.45
CA VAL A 360 -13.78 -1.91 0.31
C VAL A 360 -13.09 -1.89 1.67
N LEU A 361 -13.65 -1.18 2.65
CA LEU A 361 -13.10 -1.13 4.00
C LEU A 361 -13.08 -2.51 4.66
N SER A 362 -14.14 -3.32 4.52
CA SER A 362 -14.16 -4.68 5.07
C SER A 362 -13.06 -5.57 4.45
N THR A 363 -12.77 -5.38 3.17
CA THR A 363 -11.66 -6.08 2.49
C THR A 363 -10.31 -5.60 3.03
N MET A 364 -10.12 -4.30 3.24
CA MET A 364 -8.91 -3.74 3.86
C MET A 364 -8.73 -4.23 5.30
N ILE A 365 -9.80 -4.23 6.10
CA ILE A 365 -9.81 -4.77 7.48
C ILE A 365 -9.37 -6.23 7.46
N LEU A 366 -9.99 -7.03 6.60
CA LEU A 366 -9.66 -8.45 6.46
C LEU A 366 -8.19 -8.64 6.14
N ASN A 367 -7.67 -7.98 5.08
CA ASN A 367 -6.34 -8.24 4.54
C ASN A 367 -5.22 -7.68 5.42
N HIS A 368 -5.41 -6.50 6.05
CA HIS A 368 -4.33 -5.79 6.74
C HIS A 368 -4.43 -5.81 8.27
N LEU A 369 -5.62 -6.05 8.84
CA LEU A 369 -5.79 -6.11 10.29
C LEU A 369 -6.07 -7.54 10.77
N VAL A 370 -7.01 -8.26 10.14
CA VAL A 370 -7.47 -9.54 10.65
C VAL A 370 -6.55 -10.69 10.21
N ILE A 371 -6.24 -10.82 8.92
CA ILE A 371 -5.37 -11.89 8.43
C ILE A 371 -4.04 -11.92 9.17
N PRO A 372 -3.28 -10.81 9.36
CA PRO A 372 -2.04 -10.83 10.11
C PRO A 372 -2.20 -11.29 11.56
N VAL A 373 -3.36 -11.03 12.18
CA VAL A 373 -3.66 -11.46 13.57
C VAL A 373 -4.04 -12.95 13.59
N VAL A 374 -4.95 -13.38 12.71
CA VAL A 374 -5.36 -14.79 12.58
C VAL A 374 -4.17 -15.69 12.33
N LEU A 375 -3.26 -15.24 11.44
CA LEU A 375 -2.03 -15.94 11.14
C LEU A 375 -1.09 -16.06 12.37
N LYS A 376 -1.02 -15.02 13.22
CA LYS A 376 -0.23 -15.05 14.46
C LYS A 376 -0.82 -15.95 15.55
N LEU A 377 -2.16 -16.05 15.61
CA LEU A 377 -2.88 -16.77 16.68
C LEU A 377 -2.97 -18.27 16.44
N LYS A 378 -2.40 -18.83 15.33
CA LYS A 378 -2.43 -20.25 14.99
C LYS A 378 -3.84 -20.88 15.12
N LEU A 379 -4.89 -20.15 14.73
CA LEU A 379 -6.26 -20.66 14.73
C LEU A 379 -6.40 -21.76 13.68
N GLY A 380 -6.39 -23.01 14.12
CA GLY A 380 -6.51 -24.21 13.30
C GLY A 380 -7.92 -24.39 12.74
N ALA A 381 -8.34 -23.53 11.79
CA ALA A 381 -9.59 -23.71 11.09
C ALA A 381 -9.37 -24.58 9.86
N SER A 382 -10.10 -25.67 9.76
CA SER A 382 -10.10 -26.57 8.59
C SER A 382 -10.63 -25.89 7.32
N ASP A 383 -11.45 -24.85 7.45
CA ASP A 383 -11.98 -24.03 6.37
C ASP A 383 -11.71 -22.54 6.61
N ILE A 384 -10.54 -22.08 6.14
CA ILE A 384 -10.15 -20.67 6.22
C ILE A 384 -11.05 -19.83 5.30
N SER A 385 -11.49 -20.38 4.17
CA SER A 385 -12.23 -19.64 3.17
C SER A 385 -13.61 -19.21 3.68
N GLY A 386 -14.30 -20.08 4.38
CA GLY A 386 -15.57 -19.77 5.05
C GLY A 386 -15.38 -18.73 6.15
N LEU A 387 -14.30 -18.85 6.96
CA LEU A 387 -13.99 -17.90 8.01
C LEU A 387 -13.73 -16.48 7.45
N LEU A 388 -12.92 -16.36 6.38
CA LEU A 388 -12.63 -15.07 5.73
C LEU A 388 -13.91 -14.39 5.22
N LEU A 389 -14.84 -15.18 4.66
CA LEU A 389 -16.14 -14.68 4.19
C LEU A 389 -17.00 -14.14 5.36
N HIS A 390 -17.06 -14.87 6.48
CA HIS A 390 -17.80 -14.41 7.66
C HIS A 390 -17.19 -13.14 8.28
N ILE A 391 -15.87 -13.06 8.35
CA ILE A 391 -15.15 -11.86 8.82
C ILE A 391 -15.43 -10.66 7.91
N LYS A 392 -15.42 -10.86 6.59
CA LYS A 392 -15.77 -9.81 5.63
C LYS A 392 -17.20 -9.31 5.83
N ARG A 393 -18.16 -10.21 6.02
CA ARG A 393 -19.57 -9.86 6.33
C ARG A 393 -19.68 -9.08 7.63
N ALA A 394 -19.03 -9.55 8.68
CA ALA A 394 -18.99 -8.86 9.96
C ALA A 394 -18.35 -7.46 9.84
N GLY A 395 -17.28 -7.32 9.08
CA GLY A 395 -16.62 -6.06 8.78
C GLY A 395 -17.53 -5.05 8.10
N ILE A 396 -18.32 -5.48 7.11
CA ILE A 396 -19.32 -4.62 6.44
C ILE A 396 -20.34 -4.07 7.46
N ILE A 397 -20.92 -4.95 8.27
CA ILE A 397 -21.90 -4.55 9.28
C ILE A 397 -21.27 -3.62 10.31
N ALA A 398 -20.07 -3.95 10.80
CA ALA A 398 -19.36 -3.15 11.79
C ALA A 398 -19.07 -1.73 11.29
N VAL A 399 -18.60 -1.57 10.04
CA VAL A 399 -18.30 -0.26 9.46
C VAL A 399 -19.56 0.60 9.35
N VAL A 400 -20.68 0.04 8.88
CA VAL A 400 -21.95 0.77 8.76
C VAL A 400 -22.50 1.13 10.15
N PHE A 401 -22.38 0.22 11.11
CA PHE A 401 -22.83 0.46 12.49
C PHE A 401 -21.97 1.52 13.20
N LEU A 402 -20.65 1.54 13.00
CA LEU A 402 -19.79 2.63 13.48
C LEU A 402 -20.21 3.99 12.89
N GLY A 403 -20.60 4.02 11.61
CA GLY A 403 -21.18 5.21 10.98
C GLY A 403 -22.47 5.66 11.68
N TYR A 404 -23.34 4.72 12.03
CA TYR A 404 -24.56 5.02 12.80
C TYR A 404 -24.25 5.57 14.20
N LEU A 405 -23.30 4.97 14.92
CA LEU A 405 -22.88 5.47 16.23
C LEU A 405 -22.31 6.90 16.12
N TYR A 406 -21.47 7.16 15.13
CA TYR A 406 -20.95 8.51 14.88
C TYR A 406 -22.10 9.51 14.59
N TYR A 407 -23.08 9.14 13.76
CA TYR A 407 -24.26 9.97 13.51
C TYR A 407 -25.01 10.27 14.81
N ARG A 408 -25.31 9.26 15.60
CA ARG A 408 -26.12 9.37 16.83
C ARG A 408 -25.46 10.22 17.90
N PHE A 409 -24.13 10.14 18.03
CA PHE A 409 -23.40 10.81 19.10
C PHE A 409 -22.79 12.16 18.70
N ILE A 410 -22.51 12.39 17.45
CA ILE A 410 -21.75 13.56 16.97
C ILE A 410 -22.46 14.23 15.79
N GLY A 411 -22.94 13.48 14.82
CA GLY A 411 -23.36 13.97 13.51
C GLY A 411 -24.69 14.71 13.48
N GLU A 412 -25.53 14.61 14.52
CA GLU A 412 -26.86 15.22 14.53
C GLU A 412 -26.80 16.74 14.49
N SER A 413 -25.80 17.33 15.16
CA SER A 413 -25.65 18.79 15.31
C SER A 413 -24.95 19.50 14.13
N TYR A 414 -24.39 18.76 13.15
CA TYR A 414 -23.59 19.33 12.06
C TYR A 414 -24.30 19.32 10.71
N SER A 415 -24.02 20.32 9.84
CA SER A 415 -24.45 20.29 8.45
C SER A 415 -23.80 19.14 7.67
N LEU A 416 -24.46 18.69 6.60
CA LEU A 416 -23.93 17.63 5.73
C LEU A 416 -22.56 17.99 5.17
N ILE A 417 -22.31 19.26 4.86
CA ILE A 417 -21.06 19.75 4.30
C ILE A 417 -19.90 19.55 5.27
N ASN A 418 -20.07 20.01 6.52
CA ASN A 418 -19.00 19.96 7.53
C ASN A 418 -18.57 18.53 7.84
N ILE A 419 -19.52 17.58 7.91
CA ILE A 419 -19.21 16.16 8.14
C ILE A 419 -18.42 15.59 6.96
N GLY A 420 -18.80 15.91 5.73
CA GLY A 420 -18.16 15.37 4.54
C GLY A 420 -16.72 15.84 4.32
N VAL A 421 -16.44 17.11 4.59
CA VAL A 421 -15.11 17.72 4.35
C VAL A 421 -14.04 17.08 5.23
N VAL A 422 -14.34 16.72 6.45
CA VAL A 422 -13.43 16.03 7.36
C VAL A 422 -12.84 14.78 6.71
N SER A 423 -13.68 13.99 6.05
CA SER A 423 -13.27 12.78 5.35
C SER A 423 -12.47 13.06 4.07
N LEU A 424 -12.80 14.15 3.34
CA LEU A 424 -12.08 14.51 2.12
C LEU A 424 -10.64 14.96 2.42
N ILE A 425 -10.44 15.75 3.50
CA ILE A 425 -9.11 16.17 3.95
C ILE A 425 -8.31 14.97 4.46
N ALA A 426 -8.93 14.02 5.16
CA ALA A 426 -8.27 12.79 5.57
C ALA A 426 -7.76 11.98 4.37
N ALA A 427 -8.58 11.82 3.32
CA ALA A 427 -8.18 11.11 2.11
C ALA A 427 -7.01 11.77 1.38
N SER A 428 -6.88 13.11 1.46
CA SER A 428 -5.77 13.83 0.86
C SER A 428 -4.42 13.45 1.46
N GLN A 429 -4.40 12.92 2.71
CA GLN A 429 -3.15 12.51 3.38
C GLN A 429 -2.48 11.31 2.70
N PHE A 430 -3.18 10.54 1.89
CA PHE A 430 -2.58 9.45 1.11
C PHE A 430 -1.82 9.94 -0.13
N ALA A 431 -2.10 11.15 -0.61
CA ALA A 431 -1.53 11.71 -1.84
C ALA A 431 0.01 11.73 -1.86
N PRO A 432 0.73 12.22 -0.82
CA PRO A 432 2.19 12.29 -0.86
C PRO A 432 2.84 10.90 -0.99
N ALA A 433 2.37 9.92 -0.24
CA ALA A 433 2.89 8.55 -0.30
C ALA A 433 2.60 7.88 -1.65
N ILE A 434 1.43 8.11 -2.26
CA ILE A 434 1.07 7.53 -3.56
C ILE A 434 1.82 8.23 -4.68
N ILE A 435 1.76 9.55 -4.77
CA ILE A 435 2.40 10.31 -5.85
C ILE A 435 3.93 10.16 -5.78
N GLY A 436 4.52 10.30 -4.59
CA GLY A 436 5.93 10.06 -4.38
C GLY A 436 6.32 8.62 -4.72
N GLY A 437 5.50 7.65 -4.32
CA GLY A 437 5.70 6.24 -4.66
C GLY A 437 5.67 5.92 -6.14
N LEU A 438 4.90 6.66 -6.94
CA LEU A 438 4.78 6.47 -8.39
C LEU A 438 5.94 7.06 -9.20
N TYR A 439 6.58 8.13 -8.72
CA TYR A 439 7.53 8.89 -9.52
C TYR A 439 8.92 9.04 -8.89
N TRP A 440 9.08 8.73 -7.60
CA TRP A 440 10.33 8.90 -6.88
C TRP A 440 10.87 7.56 -6.37
N LYS A 441 11.90 7.01 -7.02
CA LYS A 441 12.51 5.71 -6.67
C LYS A 441 13.09 5.67 -5.25
N GLN A 442 13.67 6.77 -4.80
CA GLN A 442 14.32 6.86 -3.48
C GLN A 442 13.35 7.08 -2.32
N ALA A 443 12.04 7.19 -2.59
CA ALA A 443 11.04 7.27 -1.53
C ALA A 443 11.06 6.01 -0.66
N THR A 444 11.21 6.19 0.67
CA THR A 444 11.42 5.09 1.61
C THR A 444 10.17 4.75 2.40
N ARG A 445 10.09 3.50 2.88
CA ARG A 445 9.01 3.04 3.79
C ARG A 445 8.95 3.90 5.06
N ARG A 446 10.11 4.27 5.64
CA ARG A 446 10.16 5.12 6.84
C ARG A 446 9.58 6.50 6.59
N GLY A 447 9.91 7.10 5.44
CA GLY A 447 9.36 8.38 5.03
C GLY A 447 7.84 8.34 4.88
N ALA A 448 7.30 7.34 4.18
CA ALA A 448 5.87 7.15 4.02
C ALA A 448 5.15 6.92 5.36
N LEU A 449 5.73 6.11 6.26
CA LEU A 449 5.16 5.84 7.58
C LEU A 449 5.07 7.11 8.43
N VAL A 450 6.18 7.87 8.55
CA VAL A 450 6.22 9.09 9.37
C VAL A 450 5.33 10.17 8.77
N GLY A 451 5.38 10.37 7.44
CA GLY A 451 4.55 11.35 6.75
C GLY A 451 3.06 11.13 6.97
N LEU A 452 2.59 9.91 6.69
CA LEU A 452 1.20 9.53 6.90
C LEU A 452 0.77 9.67 8.38
N THR A 453 1.59 9.18 9.31
CA THR A 453 1.26 9.22 10.75
C THR A 453 1.16 10.65 11.25
N LEU A 454 2.12 11.52 10.91
CA LEU A 454 2.08 12.94 11.31
C LEU A 454 0.89 13.67 10.66
N GLY A 455 0.65 13.46 9.37
CA GLY A 455 -0.48 14.04 8.68
C GLY A 455 -1.82 13.67 9.33
N PHE A 456 -2.02 12.40 9.68
CA PHE A 456 -3.23 11.94 10.36
C PHE A 456 -3.34 12.41 11.81
N LEU A 457 -2.26 12.43 12.57
CA LEU A 457 -2.27 12.96 13.94
C LEU A 457 -2.69 14.43 13.96
N LEU A 458 -2.14 15.22 13.02
CA LEU A 458 -2.51 16.62 12.88
C LEU A 458 -3.95 16.79 12.36
N TRP A 459 -4.42 15.89 11.48
CA TRP A 459 -5.82 15.87 11.05
C TRP A 459 -6.77 15.61 12.24
N VAL A 460 -6.46 14.63 13.09
CA VAL A 460 -7.22 14.41 14.33
C VAL A 460 -7.19 15.67 15.21
N TYR A 461 -6.01 16.27 15.36
CA TYR A 461 -5.80 17.42 16.23
C TYR A 461 -6.55 18.68 15.75
N THR A 462 -6.47 18.99 14.46
CA THR A 462 -7.00 20.24 13.90
C THR A 462 -8.47 20.16 13.44
N LEU A 463 -9.02 18.94 13.25
CA LEU A 463 -10.38 18.74 12.79
C LEU A 463 -11.25 17.93 13.75
N LEU A 464 -10.80 16.74 14.20
CA LEU A 464 -11.65 15.91 15.06
C LEU A 464 -11.76 16.44 16.49
N ILE A 465 -10.67 16.93 17.08
CA ILE A 465 -10.73 17.53 18.44
C ILE A 465 -11.68 18.72 18.48
N PRO A 466 -11.64 19.72 17.56
CA PRO A 466 -12.63 20.77 17.51
C PRO A 466 -14.07 20.27 17.39
N LEU A 467 -14.31 19.22 16.59
CA LEU A 467 -15.65 18.61 16.49
C LEU A 467 -16.11 18.00 17.81
N PHE A 468 -15.23 17.29 18.52
CA PHE A 468 -15.56 16.72 19.84
C PHE A 468 -15.83 17.79 20.91
N VAL A 469 -15.10 18.92 20.85
CA VAL A 469 -15.37 20.06 21.74
C VAL A 469 -16.75 20.66 21.42
N GLN A 470 -17.04 20.92 20.15
CA GLN A 470 -18.34 21.47 19.72
C GLN A 470 -19.51 20.52 20.05
N ALA A 471 -19.29 19.18 20.00
CA ALA A 471 -20.27 18.18 20.42
C ALA A 471 -20.42 18.07 21.97
N GLY A 472 -19.64 18.83 22.72
CA GLY A 472 -19.70 18.83 24.19
C GLY A 472 -18.98 17.65 24.89
N TRP A 473 -18.18 16.88 24.15
CA TRP A 473 -17.41 15.74 24.69
C TRP A 473 -16.08 16.16 25.33
N LEU A 474 -15.53 17.28 24.90
CA LEU A 474 -14.31 17.87 25.42
C LEU A 474 -14.57 19.30 25.86
N GLY A 475 -13.81 19.80 26.84
CA GLY A 475 -13.97 21.15 27.35
C GLY A 475 -13.49 22.24 26.38
N ASP A 476 -14.20 23.35 26.28
CA ASP A 476 -13.93 24.50 25.42
C ASP A 476 -12.56 25.13 25.63
N HIS A 477 -11.95 24.92 26.81
CA HIS A 477 -10.61 25.43 27.11
C HIS A 477 -9.53 24.96 26.10
N ILE A 478 -9.70 23.76 25.52
CA ILE A 478 -8.75 23.23 24.53
C ILE A 478 -8.70 24.12 23.29
N LEU A 479 -9.83 24.67 22.85
CA LEU A 479 -9.89 25.56 21.69
C LEU A 479 -9.50 26.99 22.05
N ARG A 480 -9.85 27.45 23.26
CA ARG A 480 -9.63 28.82 23.71
C ARG A 480 -8.21 29.08 24.18
N ASP A 481 -7.69 28.19 25.05
CA ASP A 481 -6.42 28.39 25.74
C ASP A 481 -5.32 27.48 25.19
N GLY A 482 -5.68 26.49 24.40
CA GLY A 482 -4.80 25.40 23.93
C GLY A 482 -4.59 24.31 24.99
N PRO A 483 -4.08 23.13 24.58
CA PRO A 483 -3.70 22.07 25.50
C PRO A 483 -2.66 22.58 26.51
N PHE A 484 -2.88 22.22 27.78
CA PHE A 484 -2.02 22.65 28.91
C PHE A 484 -1.90 24.18 29.08
N GLY A 485 -2.84 24.97 28.54
CA GLY A 485 -2.81 26.42 28.58
C GLY A 485 -1.78 27.07 27.63
N ILE A 486 -1.27 26.32 26.63
CA ILE A 486 -0.29 26.81 25.66
C ILE A 486 -1.04 27.34 24.44
N GLY A 487 -1.23 28.66 24.35
CA GLY A 487 -1.95 29.31 23.24
C GLY A 487 -1.36 29.05 21.85
N PHE A 488 -0.05 28.80 21.75
CA PHE A 488 0.63 28.44 20.50
C PHE A 488 0.22 27.07 19.94
N LEU A 489 -0.40 26.22 20.77
CA LEU A 489 -0.89 24.90 20.38
C LEU A 489 -2.42 24.85 20.17
N ARG A 490 -3.12 25.97 20.04
CA ARG A 490 -4.58 25.95 19.77
C ARG A 490 -4.89 25.16 18.51
N PRO A 491 -5.82 24.22 18.52
CA PRO A 491 -6.13 23.37 17.35
C PRO A 491 -6.56 24.15 16.11
N LEU A 492 -7.24 25.30 16.29
CA LEU A 492 -7.73 26.15 15.20
C LEU A 492 -6.76 27.26 14.79
N GLU A 493 -5.70 27.54 15.59
CA GLU A 493 -4.70 28.59 15.40
C GLU A 493 -3.30 28.05 15.66
N LEU A 494 -3.01 26.83 15.20
CA LEU A 494 -1.76 26.13 15.49
C LEU A 494 -0.55 26.97 15.01
N PHE A 495 0.45 27.09 15.89
CA PHE A 495 1.66 27.91 15.70
C PHE A 495 1.38 29.40 15.43
N GLY A 496 0.23 29.92 15.92
CA GLY A 496 -0.14 31.32 15.77
C GLY A 496 -0.68 31.72 14.40
N LEU A 497 -1.05 30.75 13.55
CA LEU A 497 -1.64 31.02 12.24
C LEU A 497 -3.15 31.18 12.36
N ASP A 498 -3.60 32.40 12.63
CA ASP A 498 -5.00 32.80 12.86
C ASP A 498 -5.76 33.28 11.61
N SER A 499 -5.02 33.52 10.52
CA SER A 499 -5.55 34.15 9.30
C SER A 499 -6.28 33.20 8.35
N LEU A 500 -6.33 31.90 8.66
CA LEU A 500 -6.98 30.88 7.84
C LEU A 500 -8.29 30.41 8.49
N ASP A 501 -9.27 30.09 7.63
CA ASP A 501 -10.45 29.33 8.08
C ASP A 501 -10.04 27.92 8.52
N MET A 502 -10.90 27.29 9.36
CA MET A 502 -10.63 25.97 9.96
C MET A 502 -10.17 24.93 8.95
N LEU A 503 -10.78 24.89 7.76
CA LEU A 503 -10.48 23.88 6.73
C LEU A 503 -9.13 24.14 6.05
N SER A 504 -8.88 25.41 5.70
CA SER A 504 -7.60 25.81 5.09
C SER A 504 -6.45 25.66 6.05
N HIS A 505 -6.67 25.98 7.34
CA HIS A 505 -5.69 25.80 8.41
C HIS A 505 -5.33 24.31 8.59
N ALA A 506 -6.35 23.45 8.69
CA ALA A 506 -6.14 22.01 8.83
C ALA A 506 -5.43 21.43 7.59
N MET A 507 -5.86 21.78 6.37
CA MET A 507 -5.25 21.33 5.13
C MET A 507 -3.77 21.75 5.05
N PHE A 508 -3.47 23.01 5.39
CA PHE A 508 -2.11 23.55 5.37
C PHE A 508 -1.17 22.75 6.29
N TRP A 509 -1.51 22.63 7.58
CA TRP A 509 -0.62 21.98 8.54
C TRP A 509 -0.50 20.48 8.32
N THR A 510 -1.61 19.80 8.01
CA THR A 510 -1.57 18.35 7.76
C THR A 510 -0.71 18.03 6.55
N MET A 511 -0.85 18.79 5.44
CA MET A 511 -0.06 18.53 4.23
C MET A 511 1.39 19.00 4.39
N PHE A 512 1.65 20.11 5.08
CA PHE A 512 3.00 20.61 5.35
C PHE A 512 3.84 19.57 6.10
N PHE A 513 3.31 19.04 7.20
CA PHE A 513 4.03 18.02 7.97
C PHE A 513 4.06 16.67 7.27
N ASN A 514 3.00 16.26 6.57
CA ASN A 514 2.99 15.01 5.82
C ASN A 514 4.04 15.03 4.70
N ILE A 515 3.97 16.01 3.80
CA ILE A 515 4.90 16.14 2.67
C ILE A 515 6.32 16.40 3.18
N GLY A 516 6.48 17.34 4.13
CA GLY A 516 7.79 17.73 4.66
C GLY A 516 8.52 16.56 5.34
N SER A 517 7.83 15.81 6.21
CA SER A 517 8.43 14.66 6.87
C SER A 517 8.63 13.47 5.92
N PHE A 518 7.70 13.22 4.97
CA PHE A 518 7.89 12.21 3.94
C PHE A 518 9.16 12.45 3.14
N ILE A 519 9.38 13.68 2.67
CA ILE A 519 10.58 14.04 1.90
C ILE A 519 11.83 14.00 2.79
N ALA A 520 11.82 14.67 3.94
CA ALA A 520 12.98 14.77 4.82
C ALA A 520 13.48 13.38 5.28
N ILE A 521 12.56 12.52 5.75
CA ILE A 521 12.93 11.18 6.20
C ILE A 521 13.38 10.29 5.03
N SER A 522 12.76 10.41 3.85
CA SER A 522 13.21 9.65 2.68
C SER A 522 14.60 10.05 2.19
N LEU A 523 14.98 11.32 2.31
CA LEU A 523 16.32 11.79 1.95
C LEU A 523 17.40 11.34 2.93
N VAL A 524 17.07 11.23 4.22
CA VAL A 524 18.03 10.84 5.27
C VAL A 524 18.11 9.31 5.45
N SER A 525 17.04 8.58 5.16
CA SER A 525 17.00 7.11 5.31
C SER A 525 17.33 6.40 4.01
N ALA A 526 18.28 5.46 4.04
CA ALA A 526 18.52 4.59 2.91
C ALA A 526 17.31 3.64 2.68
N PRO A 527 16.88 3.43 1.44
CA PRO A 527 15.84 2.45 1.13
C PRO A 527 16.34 1.03 1.39
N ASP A 528 15.51 0.22 2.00
CA ASP A 528 15.77 -1.22 2.13
C ASP A 528 15.76 -1.88 0.73
N ARG A 529 16.39 -3.06 0.58
CA ARG A 529 16.40 -3.80 -0.70
C ARG A 529 14.99 -4.03 -1.25
N SER A 530 14.07 -4.44 -0.37
CA SER A 530 12.65 -4.64 -0.72
C SER A 530 11.97 -3.34 -1.17
N ASP A 531 12.31 -2.19 -0.57
CA ASP A 531 11.80 -0.88 -0.99
C ASP A 531 12.29 -0.53 -2.41
N SER A 532 13.57 -0.81 -2.71
CA SER A 532 14.19 -0.54 -4.03
C SER A 532 13.58 -1.42 -5.12
N GLU A 533 13.44 -2.72 -4.89
CA GLU A 533 12.83 -3.66 -5.85
C GLU A 533 11.37 -3.30 -6.18
N GLN A 534 10.60 -2.88 -5.16
CA GLN A 534 9.22 -2.42 -5.39
C GLN A 534 9.18 -1.05 -6.07
N ALA A 535 10.15 -0.16 -5.77
CA ALA A 535 10.26 1.13 -6.42
C ALA A 535 10.44 1.01 -7.93
N GLU A 536 11.30 0.11 -8.40
CA GLU A 536 11.51 -0.14 -9.82
C GLU A 536 10.22 -0.63 -10.50
N LYS A 537 9.50 -1.58 -9.90
CA LYS A 537 8.24 -2.11 -10.43
C LYS A 537 7.15 -1.04 -10.54
N PHE A 538 7.15 -0.05 -9.65
CA PHE A 538 6.15 1.03 -9.64
C PHE A 538 6.56 2.20 -10.53
N VAL A 539 7.82 2.62 -10.48
CA VAL A 539 8.28 3.80 -11.24
C VAL A 539 8.46 3.46 -12.72
N ASP A 540 9.01 2.29 -13.03
CA ASP A 540 9.35 1.88 -14.40
C ASP A 540 8.28 0.97 -15.03
N VAL A 541 7.05 0.96 -14.55
CA VAL A 541 5.97 0.06 -15.01
C VAL A 541 5.68 0.14 -16.52
N PHE A 542 6.01 1.24 -17.19
CA PHE A 542 5.86 1.39 -18.65
C PHE A 542 7.14 1.12 -19.43
N ASP A 543 8.25 0.88 -18.75
CA ASP A 543 9.55 0.61 -19.39
C ASP A 543 9.78 -0.91 -19.39
N PRO A 544 9.59 -1.61 -20.53
CA PRO A 544 9.78 -3.05 -20.62
C PRO A 544 11.27 -3.39 -20.77
N SER A 545 12.17 -2.71 -20.04
CA SER A 545 13.53 -3.18 -19.98
C SER A 545 13.51 -4.60 -19.45
N ASP A 546 13.97 -5.55 -20.24
CA ASP A 546 14.35 -6.90 -19.83
C ASP A 546 15.37 -6.80 -18.69
N HIS A 547 14.89 -6.44 -17.50
CA HIS A 547 15.68 -6.63 -16.31
C HIS A 547 15.86 -8.14 -16.18
N PRO A 548 17.08 -8.65 -16.26
CA PRO A 548 17.31 -10.04 -15.94
C PRO A 548 16.77 -10.21 -14.53
N VAL A 549 15.72 -11.01 -14.44
CA VAL A 549 15.13 -11.42 -13.18
C VAL A 549 16.27 -11.89 -12.30
N THR A 550 16.68 -11.07 -11.33
CA THR A 550 17.69 -11.45 -10.36
C THR A 550 17.12 -12.68 -9.66
N ARG A 551 17.71 -13.82 -9.99
CA ARG A 551 17.18 -15.17 -9.75
C ARG A 551 17.24 -15.44 -8.27
N LYS A 552 16.12 -15.31 -7.58
CA LYS A 552 15.90 -15.87 -6.26
C LYS A 552 15.64 -17.37 -6.41
N ARG A 553 16.39 -18.20 -5.70
CA ARG A 553 16.31 -19.67 -5.78
C ARG A 553 15.94 -20.31 -4.46
N MET A 554 15.12 -21.34 -4.52
CA MET A 554 14.45 -21.98 -3.39
C MET A 554 14.93 -23.42 -3.11
N SER A 555 14.73 -23.87 -1.87
CA SER A 555 15.32 -25.05 -1.21
C SER A 555 14.57 -26.34 -1.48
N LYS A 556 14.16 -26.92 -2.28
CA LYS A 556 13.45 -28.10 -2.84
C LYS A 556 12.35 -27.65 -3.79
N ALA A 557 12.36 -28.13 -5.02
CA ALA A 557 11.25 -27.88 -5.94
C ALA A 557 9.95 -28.49 -5.38
N PRO A 558 8.94 -27.69 -5.01
CA PRO A 558 7.66 -28.22 -4.60
C PRO A 558 6.98 -28.91 -5.78
N ALA A 559 6.25 -29.99 -5.52
CA ALA A 559 5.40 -30.59 -6.54
C ALA A 559 4.23 -29.65 -6.87
N ILE A 560 3.77 -29.65 -8.11
CA ILE A 560 2.60 -28.87 -8.56
C ILE A 560 1.40 -29.09 -7.65
N VAL A 561 1.21 -30.33 -7.18
CA VAL A 561 0.13 -30.73 -6.25
C VAL A 561 0.17 -29.93 -4.94
N GLU A 562 1.35 -29.52 -4.47
CA GLU A 562 1.48 -28.75 -3.24
C GLU A 562 1.06 -27.29 -3.44
N PHE A 563 1.33 -26.70 -4.58
CA PHE A 563 0.80 -25.38 -4.94
C PHE A 563 -0.72 -25.40 -5.10
N ILE A 564 -1.27 -26.46 -5.68
CA ILE A 564 -2.72 -26.67 -5.76
C ILE A 564 -3.30 -26.77 -4.35
N ALA A 565 -2.70 -27.58 -3.46
CA ALA A 565 -3.14 -27.72 -2.07
C ALA A 565 -3.10 -26.40 -1.29
N LEU A 566 -2.07 -25.58 -1.53
CA LEU A 566 -1.99 -24.23 -0.97
C LEU A 566 -3.11 -23.34 -1.51
N MET A 567 -3.31 -23.32 -2.83
CA MET A 567 -4.36 -22.52 -3.46
C MET A 567 -5.76 -22.96 -3.00
N THR A 568 -6.01 -24.25 -2.88
CA THR A 568 -7.29 -24.82 -2.43
C THR A 568 -7.77 -24.22 -1.11
N LYS A 569 -6.86 -23.96 -0.17
CA LYS A 569 -7.19 -23.41 1.15
C LYS A 569 -7.74 -21.98 1.10
N PHE A 570 -7.39 -21.21 0.08
CA PHE A 570 -7.73 -19.79 -0.03
C PHE A 570 -8.73 -19.44 -1.14
N VAL A 571 -8.75 -20.22 -2.23
CA VAL A 571 -9.63 -19.96 -3.38
C VAL A 571 -10.64 -21.09 -3.64
N GLY A 572 -10.53 -22.21 -2.92
CA GLY A 572 -11.40 -23.37 -3.06
C GLY A 572 -10.89 -24.38 -4.09
N GLU A 573 -11.28 -25.67 -3.91
CA GLU A 573 -10.73 -26.82 -4.66
C GLU A 573 -10.98 -26.75 -6.16
N LYS A 574 -12.22 -26.48 -6.56
CA LYS A 574 -12.60 -26.43 -7.99
C LYS A 574 -11.82 -25.35 -8.75
N GLU A 575 -11.67 -24.18 -8.14
CA GLU A 575 -11.03 -23.05 -8.79
C GLU A 575 -9.50 -23.19 -8.78
N ALA A 576 -8.92 -23.72 -7.70
CA ALA A 576 -7.49 -24.00 -7.62
C ALA A 576 -7.05 -24.96 -8.73
N HIS A 577 -7.80 -26.08 -8.90
CA HIS A 577 -7.53 -27.06 -9.96
C HIS A 577 -7.74 -26.50 -11.36
N ALA A 578 -8.87 -25.82 -11.61
CA ALA A 578 -9.17 -25.25 -12.92
C ALA A 578 -8.11 -24.23 -13.36
N THR A 579 -7.76 -23.30 -12.48
CA THR A 579 -6.81 -22.23 -12.79
C THR A 579 -5.38 -22.77 -12.94
N MET A 580 -4.99 -23.77 -12.14
CA MET A 580 -3.67 -24.39 -12.26
C MET A 580 -3.57 -25.21 -13.54
N SER A 581 -4.57 -26.02 -13.89
CA SER A 581 -4.55 -26.83 -15.12
C SER A 581 -4.55 -25.95 -16.38
N GLU A 582 -5.27 -24.83 -16.38
CA GLU A 582 -5.24 -23.85 -17.47
C GLU A 582 -3.82 -23.23 -17.61
N TYR A 583 -3.20 -22.86 -16.50
CA TYR A 583 -1.82 -22.32 -16.50
C TYR A 583 -0.79 -23.33 -16.99
N LEU A 584 -0.86 -24.57 -16.53
CA LEU A 584 0.07 -25.64 -16.95
C LEU A 584 -0.06 -25.94 -18.45
N LYS A 585 -1.30 -25.95 -18.95
CA LYS A 585 -1.59 -26.15 -20.36
C LYS A 585 -1.07 -24.97 -21.23
N ASP A 586 -1.22 -23.73 -20.77
CA ASP A 586 -0.73 -22.53 -21.46
C ASP A 586 0.82 -22.52 -21.54
N LYS A 587 1.50 -23.11 -20.56
CA LYS A 587 2.96 -23.17 -20.46
C LYS A 587 3.58 -24.47 -20.91
N ASP A 588 2.79 -25.41 -21.40
CA ASP A 588 3.21 -26.77 -21.84
C ASP A 588 4.01 -27.52 -20.75
N ILE A 589 3.55 -27.40 -19.50
CA ILE A 589 4.17 -28.02 -18.32
C ILE A 589 3.40 -29.29 -17.99
N ASP A 590 4.09 -30.45 -17.88
CA ASP A 590 3.47 -31.70 -17.49
C ASP A 590 3.04 -31.69 -16.01
N GLU A 591 1.75 -31.93 -15.75
CA GLU A 591 1.15 -31.92 -14.41
C GLU A 591 1.79 -32.95 -13.45
N ARG A 592 2.40 -34.01 -13.99
CA ARG A 592 3.08 -35.08 -13.23
C ARG A 592 4.61 -34.96 -13.25
N GLY A 593 5.16 -34.00 -14.01
CA GLY A 593 6.58 -33.78 -14.16
C GLY A 593 7.20 -33.11 -12.94
N SER A 594 8.50 -33.30 -12.73
CA SER A 594 9.26 -32.51 -11.78
C SER A 594 9.48 -31.10 -12.37
N LEU A 595 9.08 -30.07 -11.63
CA LEU A 595 9.25 -28.68 -12.02
C LEU A 595 10.74 -28.36 -12.28
N SER A 596 11.02 -27.83 -13.45
CA SER A 596 12.35 -27.31 -13.76
C SER A 596 12.66 -26.04 -12.96
N GLU A 597 13.93 -25.73 -12.83
CA GLU A 597 14.43 -24.54 -12.12
C GLU A 597 13.87 -23.22 -12.69
N PHE A 598 13.44 -23.21 -13.95
CA PHE A 598 12.84 -22.06 -14.62
C PHE A 598 11.33 -21.96 -14.36
N GLU A 599 10.67 -23.06 -14.12
CA GLU A 599 9.21 -23.13 -13.92
C GLU A 599 8.80 -22.78 -12.49
N LEU A 600 9.64 -23.11 -11.52
CA LEU A 600 9.34 -22.88 -10.10
C LEU A 600 9.13 -21.38 -9.74
N PRO A 601 9.97 -20.42 -10.15
CA PRO A 601 9.74 -19.00 -9.93
C PRO A 601 8.49 -18.48 -10.65
N LEU A 602 8.18 -19.04 -11.81
CA LEU A 602 6.98 -18.70 -12.56
C LEU A 602 5.73 -19.21 -11.85
N LEU A 603 5.76 -20.45 -11.36
CA LEU A 603 4.66 -21.06 -10.61
C LEU A 603 4.46 -20.37 -9.26
N LYS A 604 5.53 -19.98 -8.57
CA LYS A 604 5.47 -19.16 -7.36
C LYS A 604 4.74 -17.85 -7.63
N ARG A 605 5.16 -17.08 -8.63
CA ARG A 605 4.51 -15.81 -9.00
C ARG A 605 3.06 -16.03 -9.43
N PHE A 606 2.80 -17.12 -10.13
CA PHE A 606 1.44 -17.48 -10.51
C PHE A 606 0.57 -17.73 -9.27
N THR A 607 1.05 -18.53 -8.32
CA THR A 607 0.36 -18.83 -7.06
C THR A 607 0.17 -17.58 -6.20
N GLU A 608 1.20 -16.75 -6.02
CA GLU A 608 1.08 -15.44 -5.36
C GLU A 608 -0.01 -14.59 -6.02
N ARG A 609 -0.05 -14.59 -7.36
CA ARG A 609 -1.02 -13.82 -8.13
C ARG A 609 -2.45 -14.31 -7.94
N ILE A 610 -2.67 -15.62 -7.84
CA ILE A 610 -3.99 -16.20 -7.57
C ILE A 610 -4.40 -15.94 -6.13
N LEU A 611 -3.52 -16.17 -5.17
CA LEU A 611 -3.80 -15.89 -3.76
C LEU A 611 -4.02 -14.40 -3.49
N ALA A 612 -3.31 -13.51 -4.19
CA ALA A 612 -3.48 -12.06 -4.06
C ALA A 612 -4.93 -11.61 -4.36
N ARG A 613 -5.65 -12.33 -5.22
CA ARG A 613 -7.05 -12.04 -5.53
C ARG A 613 -8.00 -12.26 -4.35
N SER A 614 -7.67 -13.15 -3.42
CA SER A 614 -8.50 -13.46 -2.25
C SER A 614 -8.00 -12.79 -0.96
N VAL A 615 -6.68 -12.63 -0.79
CA VAL A 615 -6.10 -12.16 0.48
C VAL A 615 -5.29 -10.87 0.36
N GLY A 616 -5.16 -10.31 -0.84
CA GLY A 616 -4.35 -9.13 -1.14
C GLY A 616 -2.88 -9.46 -1.41
N ALA A 617 -2.19 -8.57 -2.16
CA ALA A 617 -0.85 -8.81 -2.66
C ALA A 617 0.20 -8.98 -1.55
N THR A 618 0.07 -8.24 -0.45
CA THR A 618 1.00 -8.30 0.69
C THR A 618 0.85 -9.61 1.45
N ALA A 619 -0.39 -10.04 1.75
CA ALA A 619 -0.66 -11.28 2.46
C ALA A 619 -0.31 -12.51 1.60
N ALA A 620 -0.60 -12.48 0.30
CA ALA A 620 -0.27 -13.56 -0.62
C ALA A 620 1.24 -13.82 -0.71
N GLY A 621 2.04 -12.77 -0.78
CA GLY A 621 3.50 -12.88 -0.74
C GLY A 621 4.01 -13.57 0.53
N ILE A 622 3.49 -13.14 1.70
CA ILE A 622 3.84 -13.75 3.00
C ILE A 622 3.43 -15.23 3.06
N ILE A 623 2.24 -15.57 2.56
CA ILE A 623 1.71 -16.94 2.54
C ILE A 623 2.58 -17.85 1.68
N VAL A 624 2.91 -17.44 0.46
CA VAL A 624 3.69 -18.26 -0.46
C VAL A 624 5.15 -18.36 0.00
N ASP A 625 5.76 -17.26 0.45
CA ASP A 625 7.13 -17.27 0.99
C ASP A 625 7.23 -18.11 2.26
N GLY A 626 6.25 -17.99 3.16
CA GLY A 626 6.15 -18.82 4.37
C GLY A 626 6.02 -20.30 4.01
N TYR A 627 5.12 -20.67 3.11
CA TYR A 627 4.93 -22.06 2.67
C TYR A 627 6.18 -22.66 2.07
N LEU A 628 6.91 -21.90 1.27
CA LEU A 628 8.13 -22.39 0.62
C LEU A 628 9.34 -22.43 1.57
N SER A 629 9.36 -21.63 2.63
CA SER A 629 10.43 -21.60 3.64
C SER A 629 10.32 -22.73 4.69
N ALA A 630 9.13 -23.23 4.96
CA ALA A 630 8.88 -24.21 6.07
C ALA A 630 8.98 -25.67 5.66
N ARG A 631 9.54 -25.98 4.52
CA ARG A 631 9.58 -27.34 3.97
C ARG A 631 10.51 -28.30 4.74
N GLY A 632 9.90 -29.19 5.49
CA GLY A 632 10.62 -30.28 6.22
C GLY A 632 9.74 -31.07 7.18
N SER A 633 8.55 -30.64 7.51
CA SER A 633 7.60 -31.30 8.40
C SER A 633 6.24 -31.52 7.75
N GLU A 634 5.48 -32.47 8.24
CA GLU A 634 4.23 -32.96 7.67
C GLU A 634 3.16 -31.87 7.46
N LEU A 635 2.23 -32.09 6.54
CA LEU A 635 1.16 -31.17 6.07
C LEU A 635 0.26 -30.58 7.17
N GLU A 636 0.32 -31.07 8.41
CA GLU A 636 -0.37 -30.47 9.57
C GLU A 636 0.27 -29.18 10.07
N ASP A 637 1.54 -28.92 9.74
CA ASP A 637 2.32 -27.75 10.21
C ASP A 637 2.26 -26.52 9.31
N VAL A 638 1.38 -26.47 8.30
CA VAL A 638 1.21 -25.27 7.44
C VAL A 638 0.79 -24.05 8.27
N PHE A 639 0.19 -24.28 9.45
CA PHE A 639 -0.08 -23.21 10.41
C PHE A 639 1.13 -22.82 11.27
N ASP A 640 2.15 -23.68 11.39
CA ASP A 640 3.41 -23.33 12.04
C ASP A 640 4.30 -22.41 11.20
N ILE A 641 4.08 -22.38 9.89
CA ILE A 641 4.76 -21.47 8.94
C ILE A 641 4.51 -20.00 9.31
N PHE A 642 3.35 -19.69 9.86
CA PHE A 642 3.03 -18.33 10.30
C PHE A 642 3.60 -17.99 11.69
N GLY A 643 4.00 -18.99 12.46
CA GLY A 643 4.87 -18.81 13.62
C GLY A 643 6.26 -18.31 13.23
N THR A 644 6.74 -18.63 12.01
CA THR A 644 8.08 -18.21 11.53
C THR A 644 8.20 -16.74 11.18
N VAL A 645 7.11 -15.98 11.03
CA VAL A 645 7.21 -14.50 11.00
C VAL A 645 7.55 -13.94 12.39
N SER A 646 7.20 -14.66 13.46
CA SER A 646 7.79 -14.43 14.80
C SER A 646 9.19 -15.08 14.94
N LEU A 647 9.47 -16.15 14.19
CA LEU A 647 10.78 -16.82 14.12
C LEU A 647 11.77 -16.02 13.26
N ASN A 648 11.37 -15.15 12.33
CA ASN A 648 12.29 -14.21 11.68
C ASN A 648 12.90 -13.21 12.69
N ARG A 649 12.28 -12.98 13.84
CA ARG A 649 12.97 -12.33 14.97
C ARG A 649 13.90 -13.29 15.72
N ALA A 650 13.62 -14.58 15.75
CA ALA A 650 14.51 -15.58 16.33
C ALA A 650 15.62 -15.97 15.33
N ALA A 651 15.31 -16.14 14.04
CA ALA A 651 16.28 -16.34 12.96
C ALA A 651 17.20 -15.12 12.78
N SER A 652 16.68 -13.89 12.88
CA SER A 652 17.54 -12.70 12.97
C SER A 652 18.42 -12.69 14.22
N ARG A 653 17.99 -13.27 15.34
CA ARG A 653 18.83 -13.42 16.53
C ARG A 653 19.89 -14.49 16.32
N GLU A 654 19.57 -15.59 15.69
CA GLU A 654 20.48 -16.67 15.37
C GLU A 654 21.50 -16.25 14.30
N GLN A 655 21.08 -15.56 13.26
CA GLN A 655 21.94 -14.93 12.27
C GLN A 655 22.84 -13.85 12.87
N LEU A 656 22.31 -12.99 13.75
CA LEU A 656 23.09 -12.02 14.50
C LEU A 656 24.07 -12.70 15.47
N SER A 657 23.69 -13.83 16.06
CA SER A 657 24.59 -14.63 16.90
C SER A 657 25.76 -15.20 16.11
N ILE A 658 25.48 -15.73 14.91
CA ILE A 658 26.51 -16.30 14.00
C ILE A 658 27.46 -15.18 13.56
N LEU A 659 26.95 -14.03 13.15
CA LEU A 659 27.76 -12.86 12.73
C LEU A 659 28.57 -12.30 13.90
N TYR A 660 27.99 -12.25 15.11
CA TYR A 660 28.69 -11.80 16.32
C TYR A 660 29.81 -12.75 16.72
N GLU A 661 29.58 -14.07 16.74
CA GLU A 661 30.60 -15.07 17.02
C GLU A 661 31.71 -15.06 15.97
N THR A 662 31.37 -14.97 14.70
CA THR A 662 32.35 -14.87 13.60
C THR A 662 33.18 -13.60 13.72
N SER A 663 32.56 -12.45 14.01
CA SER A 663 33.29 -11.19 14.26
C SER A 663 34.22 -11.31 15.44
N ARG A 664 33.83 -12.02 16.51
CA ARG A 664 34.67 -12.29 17.67
C ARG A 664 35.86 -13.22 17.34
N ILE A 665 35.66 -14.20 16.46
CA ILE A 665 36.73 -15.07 15.95
C ILE A 665 37.73 -14.22 15.13
N VAL A 666 37.25 -13.36 14.23
CA VAL A 666 38.09 -12.46 13.39
C VAL A 666 38.86 -11.43 14.24
N ALA A 667 38.26 -10.94 15.32
CA ALA A 667 38.90 -9.99 16.24
C ALA A 667 39.86 -10.67 17.25
N SER A 668 39.94 -12.01 17.28
CA SER A 668 40.82 -12.73 18.16
C SER A 668 42.29 -12.55 17.74
N LYS A 669 43.24 -12.71 18.71
CA LYS A 669 44.69 -12.67 18.42
C LYS A 669 45.22 -13.99 17.80
N ALA A 670 44.34 -14.84 17.25
CA ALA A 670 44.71 -16.06 16.59
C ALA A 670 45.38 -15.81 15.23
N ASP A 671 46.20 -16.74 14.77
CA ASP A 671 46.79 -16.70 13.44
C ASP A 671 45.71 -16.85 12.35
N LEU A 672 45.99 -16.37 11.15
CA LEU A 672 45.04 -16.37 10.04
C LEU A 672 44.48 -17.76 9.75
N GLN A 673 45.31 -18.79 9.75
CA GLN A 673 44.86 -20.15 9.46
C GLN A 673 43.82 -20.63 10.46
N THR A 674 44.07 -20.41 11.75
CA THR A 674 43.14 -20.75 12.85
C THR A 674 41.84 -19.99 12.73
N ILE A 675 41.87 -18.72 12.28
CA ILE A 675 40.65 -17.92 12.04
C ILE A 675 39.83 -18.51 10.88
N LEU A 676 40.46 -18.82 9.75
CA LEU A 676 39.79 -19.40 8.60
C LEU A 676 39.18 -20.78 8.90
N ASP A 677 39.94 -21.63 9.62
CA ASP A 677 39.47 -22.96 9.99
C ASP A 677 38.26 -22.90 10.93
N ARG A 678 38.25 -21.98 11.90
CA ARG A 678 37.11 -21.78 12.82
C ARG A 678 35.88 -21.24 12.11
N ILE A 679 36.05 -20.35 11.11
CA ILE A 679 34.93 -19.87 10.31
C ILE A 679 34.30 -21.03 9.53
N LEU A 680 35.11 -21.91 8.91
CA LEU A 680 34.60 -23.07 8.19
C LEU A 680 33.97 -24.12 9.15
N ASP A 681 34.52 -24.36 10.34
CA ASP A 681 33.91 -25.22 11.35
C ASP A 681 32.53 -24.70 11.76
N HIS A 682 32.42 -23.40 11.98
CA HIS A 682 31.15 -22.77 12.35
C HIS A 682 30.09 -22.87 11.22
N LEU A 683 30.50 -22.65 9.98
CA LEU A 683 29.63 -22.83 8.81
C LEU A 683 29.15 -24.28 8.66
N GLN A 684 30.05 -25.26 8.82
CA GLN A 684 29.72 -26.67 8.67
C GLN A 684 28.75 -27.14 9.77
N GLN A 685 28.95 -26.70 11.00
CA GLN A 685 28.11 -27.06 12.15
C GLN A 685 26.70 -26.45 12.04
N GLN A 686 26.60 -25.19 11.65
CA GLN A 686 25.33 -24.46 11.59
C GLN A 686 24.47 -24.87 10.41
N PHE A 687 25.08 -25.03 9.23
CA PHE A 687 24.32 -25.29 7.99
C PHE A 687 24.39 -26.75 7.54
N LYS A 688 25.13 -27.60 8.21
CA LYS A 688 25.33 -29.01 7.86
C LYS A 688 25.78 -29.21 6.41
N PHE A 689 26.65 -28.29 5.90
CA PHE A 689 27.29 -28.49 4.61
C PHE A 689 28.29 -29.62 4.66
N ASP A 690 28.33 -30.42 3.59
CA ASP A 690 29.21 -31.55 3.51
C ASP A 690 30.67 -31.10 3.26
N VAL A 691 30.84 -30.03 2.48
CA VAL A 691 32.18 -29.47 2.18
C VAL A 691 32.13 -27.95 2.20
N CYS A 692 33.09 -27.31 2.84
CA CYS A 692 33.29 -25.85 2.83
C CYS A 692 34.76 -25.55 2.49
N VAL A 693 34.99 -24.53 1.65
CA VAL A 693 36.34 -24.20 1.17
C VAL A 693 36.51 -22.68 1.04
N ILE A 694 37.63 -22.17 1.53
CA ILE A 694 38.12 -20.82 1.26
C ILE A 694 39.30 -20.92 0.30
N ARG A 695 39.17 -20.23 -0.84
CA ARG A 695 40.22 -20.05 -1.83
C ARG A 695 40.63 -18.60 -1.92
N THR A 696 41.91 -18.32 -2.09
CA THR A 696 42.43 -16.97 -2.35
C THR A 696 43.21 -16.97 -3.66
N LEU A 697 43.27 -15.81 -4.29
CA LEU A 697 44.10 -15.60 -5.46
C LEU A 697 45.58 -15.71 -5.07
N ASP A 698 46.29 -16.59 -5.77
CA ASP A 698 47.72 -16.60 -5.78
C ASP A 698 48.20 -15.77 -6.98
N GLU A 699 48.82 -14.63 -6.66
CA GLU A 699 49.19 -13.63 -7.68
C GLU A 699 50.42 -14.09 -8.54
N GLU A 700 51.23 -15.03 -8.03
CA GLU A 700 52.43 -15.53 -8.74
C GLU A 700 52.01 -16.46 -9.90
N ILE A 701 51.07 -17.35 -9.65
CA ILE A 701 50.60 -18.35 -10.63
C ILE A 701 49.23 -18.02 -11.23
N MET A 702 48.60 -16.90 -10.83
CA MET A 702 47.29 -16.44 -11.30
C MET A 702 46.18 -17.49 -11.18
N CYS A 703 46.19 -18.25 -10.10
CA CYS A 703 45.24 -19.31 -9.81
C CYS A 703 44.55 -19.12 -8.44
N LEU A 704 43.38 -19.71 -8.25
CA LEU A 704 42.71 -19.79 -6.97
C LEU A 704 43.28 -20.97 -6.14
N ALA A 705 44.05 -20.68 -5.09
CA ALA A 705 44.65 -21.67 -4.21
C ALA A 705 43.75 -21.93 -2.96
N VAL A 706 43.61 -23.16 -2.54
CA VAL A 706 42.93 -23.54 -1.29
C VAL A 706 43.73 -23.06 -0.10
N ARG A 707 43.10 -22.20 0.75
CA ARG A 707 43.71 -21.73 2.02
C ARG A 707 43.19 -22.48 3.22
N SER A 708 41.92 -22.83 3.25
CA SER A 708 41.30 -23.63 4.27
C SER A 708 40.14 -24.44 3.70
N HIS A 709 39.94 -25.64 4.21
CA HIS A 709 38.84 -26.51 3.78
C HIS A 709 38.32 -27.38 4.91
N LYS A 710 37.09 -27.82 4.82
CA LYS A 710 36.45 -28.82 5.67
C LYS A 710 35.65 -29.77 4.78
N GLY A 711 35.71 -31.06 5.08
CA GLY A 711 34.95 -32.11 4.37
C GLY A 711 35.44 -32.50 2.98
N MET A 712 36.58 -31.96 2.47
CA MET A 712 37.18 -32.42 1.21
C MET A 712 37.87 -33.76 1.40
N SER A 713 37.72 -34.68 0.43
CA SER A 713 38.50 -35.90 0.39
C SER A 713 39.98 -35.61 0.07
N PRO A 714 40.96 -36.40 0.54
CA PRO A 714 42.39 -36.20 0.23
C PRO A 714 42.69 -36.18 -1.27
N LYS A 715 42.02 -37.03 -2.03
CA LYS A 715 42.12 -37.10 -3.49
C LYS A 715 41.59 -35.83 -4.16
N HIS A 716 40.45 -35.29 -3.70
CA HIS A 716 39.87 -34.08 -4.22
C HIS A 716 40.71 -32.84 -3.87
N LEU A 717 41.33 -32.83 -2.70
CA LEU A 717 42.24 -31.77 -2.28
C LEU A 717 43.48 -31.73 -3.20
N GLU A 718 44.06 -32.86 -3.55
CA GLU A 718 45.22 -32.96 -4.44
C GLU A 718 44.90 -32.48 -5.86
N GLU A 719 43.75 -32.87 -6.40
CA GLU A 719 43.30 -32.53 -7.75
C GLU A 719 42.76 -31.07 -7.87
N SER A 720 42.33 -30.45 -6.80
CA SER A 720 41.70 -29.10 -6.83
C SER A 720 42.37 -28.05 -5.95
N SER A 721 43.63 -28.33 -5.49
CA SER A 721 44.41 -27.36 -4.71
C SER A 721 44.59 -26.02 -5.40
N TYR A 722 44.75 -26.04 -6.69
CA TYR A 722 44.85 -24.86 -7.57
C TYR A 722 43.78 -24.92 -8.64
N ARG A 723 43.03 -23.80 -8.86
CA ARG A 723 42.07 -23.69 -9.94
C ARG A 723 42.38 -22.48 -10.82
N GLN A 724 42.46 -22.71 -12.11
CA GLN A 724 42.65 -21.64 -13.09
C GLN A 724 41.45 -20.68 -13.09
N LEU A 725 41.75 -19.41 -13.31
CA LEU A 725 40.76 -18.36 -13.49
C LEU A 725 40.20 -18.46 -14.92
N ASP A 726 39.18 -19.26 -15.14
CA ASP A 726 38.48 -19.39 -16.42
C ASP A 726 36.97 -19.09 -16.23
N GLN A 727 36.45 -18.19 -17.06
CA GLN A 727 35.01 -17.87 -17.11
C GLN A 727 34.11 -19.07 -17.42
N LYS A 728 34.70 -20.12 -18.01
CA LYS A 728 33.95 -21.36 -18.28
C LYS A 728 33.68 -22.19 -17.03
N THR A 729 34.38 -21.94 -15.93
CA THR A 729 34.13 -22.59 -14.63
C THR A 729 33.24 -21.75 -13.74
N TYR A 730 32.42 -22.37 -12.86
CA TYR A 730 31.57 -21.65 -11.95
C TYR A 730 32.35 -20.83 -10.92
N ALA A 731 33.44 -21.38 -10.39
CA ALA A 731 34.35 -20.67 -9.47
C ALA A 731 35.05 -19.49 -10.16
N GLY A 732 35.58 -19.70 -11.39
CA GLY A 732 36.20 -18.63 -12.15
C GLY A 732 35.20 -17.52 -12.53
N ALA A 733 33.98 -17.88 -12.93
CA ALA A 733 32.94 -16.92 -13.22
C ALA A 733 32.54 -16.11 -11.97
N ALA A 734 32.41 -16.75 -10.80
CA ALA A 734 32.13 -16.07 -9.55
C ALA A 734 33.22 -15.05 -9.17
N PHE A 735 34.50 -15.44 -9.35
CA PHE A 735 35.64 -14.58 -9.05
C PHE A 735 35.77 -13.40 -10.05
N LEU A 736 35.73 -13.67 -11.35
CA LEU A 736 35.98 -12.66 -12.38
C LEU A 736 34.84 -11.65 -12.51
N ASN A 737 33.60 -12.09 -12.32
CA ASN A 737 32.41 -11.22 -12.40
C ASN A 737 32.05 -10.59 -11.03
N ASN A 738 32.80 -10.89 -9.97
CA ASN A 738 32.49 -10.45 -8.60
C ASN A 738 31.00 -10.68 -8.25
N SER A 739 30.51 -11.86 -8.56
CA SER A 739 29.10 -12.23 -8.39
C SER A 739 28.95 -13.59 -7.72
N VAL A 740 27.91 -13.73 -6.91
CA VAL A 740 27.57 -15.01 -6.29
C VAL A 740 27.06 -15.98 -7.36
N VAL A 741 27.59 -17.21 -7.35
CA VAL A 741 27.14 -18.29 -8.22
C VAL A 741 26.58 -19.40 -7.36
N VAL A 742 25.31 -19.74 -7.58
CA VAL A 742 24.59 -20.79 -6.83
C VAL A 742 24.06 -21.83 -7.81
N ILE A 743 24.32 -23.09 -7.51
CA ILE A 743 23.72 -24.24 -8.18
C ILE A 743 23.02 -25.09 -7.14
N ASN A 744 21.69 -25.05 -7.15
CA ASN A 744 20.85 -25.78 -6.20
C ASN A 744 20.50 -27.20 -6.64
N ASP A 745 20.71 -27.53 -7.93
CA ASP A 745 20.58 -28.87 -8.49
C ASP A 745 21.67 -29.13 -9.55
N THR A 746 22.58 -30.04 -9.26
CA THR A 746 23.67 -30.40 -10.15
C THR A 746 23.23 -31.29 -11.32
N ASP A 747 22.08 -31.95 -11.24
CA ASP A 747 21.55 -32.77 -12.35
C ASP A 747 21.09 -31.91 -13.52
N SER A 748 20.83 -30.64 -13.29
CA SER A 748 20.39 -29.65 -14.31
C SER A 748 21.55 -28.88 -14.96
N MET A 749 22.81 -29.24 -14.72
CA MET A 749 23.98 -28.48 -15.16
C MET A 749 24.28 -28.66 -16.65
N GLY A 750 24.18 -27.55 -17.41
CA GLY A 750 24.47 -27.53 -18.86
C GLY A 750 25.96 -27.42 -19.23
N LYS A 751 26.93 -27.41 -18.30
CA LYS A 751 28.37 -27.20 -18.62
C LYS A 751 29.21 -28.43 -18.25
N PRO A 752 29.96 -29.03 -19.21
CA PRO A 752 30.69 -30.27 -19.00
C PRO A 752 31.89 -30.20 -18.04
N VAL A 753 32.44 -29.02 -17.77
CA VAL A 753 33.62 -28.86 -16.89
C VAL A 753 33.33 -29.10 -15.42
N SER A 754 32.07 -29.03 -15.01
CA SER A 754 31.64 -29.28 -13.64
C SER A 754 31.17 -30.72 -13.39
N ALA A 755 31.00 -31.52 -14.44
CA ALA A 755 30.59 -32.93 -14.36
C ALA A 755 31.51 -33.77 -13.47
N HIS A 756 32.81 -33.44 -13.40
CA HIS A 756 33.80 -34.12 -12.58
C HIS A 756 33.49 -34.08 -11.09
N LEU A 757 33.03 -32.92 -10.55
CA LEU A 757 32.65 -32.76 -9.15
C LEU A 757 31.40 -33.58 -8.79
N VAL A 758 30.42 -33.62 -9.72
CA VAL A 758 29.17 -34.36 -9.53
C VAL A 758 29.43 -35.88 -9.60
N GLN A 759 30.20 -36.32 -10.58
CA GLN A 759 30.47 -37.75 -10.82
C GLN A 759 31.34 -38.39 -9.73
N PHE A 760 32.34 -37.66 -9.19
CA PHE A 760 33.32 -38.25 -8.25
C PHE A 760 33.04 -37.98 -6.80
N GLU A 761 32.40 -36.87 -6.44
CA GLU A 761 32.10 -36.49 -5.06
C GLU A 761 30.61 -36.54 -4.71
N GLY A 762 29.75 -36.80 -5.63
CA GLY A 762 28.29 -36.91 -5.40
C GLY A 762 27.63 -35.60 -4.93
N ILE A 763 28.19 -34.45 -5.34
CA ILE A 763 27.67 -33.12 -4.96
C ILE A 763 26.34 -32.85 -5.65
N LYS A 764 25.31 -32.52 -4.86
CA LYS A 764 23.97 -32.23 -5.34
C LYS A 764 23.66 -30.74 -5.47
N SER A 765 24.34 -29.89 -4.68
CA SER A 765 24.20 -28.43 -4.74
C SER A 765 25.47 -27.75 -4.23
N PHE A 766 25.76 -26.54 -4.75
CA PHE A 766 26.89 -25.74 -4.28
C PHE A 766 26.68 -24.24 -4.48
N ALA A 767 27.44 -23.44 -3.69
CA ALA A 767 27.52 -21.99 -3.86
C ALA A 767 28.96 -21.50 -3.83
N HIS A 768 29.27 -20.49 -4.63
CA HIS A 768 30.52 -19.73 -4.63
C HIS A 768 30.21 -18.25 -4.36
N VAL A 769 30.76 -17.71 -3.28
CA VAL A 769 30.59 -16.31 -2.88
C VAL A 769 31.94 -15.60 -2.94
N PRO A 770 32.07 -14.47 -3.63
CA PRO A 770 33.31 -13.72 -3.74
C PRO A 770 33.71 -13.09 -2.40
N ILE A 771 34.99 -13.19 -2.05
CA ILE A 771 35.60 -12.49 -0.94
C ILE A 771 36.25 -11.23 -1.49
N THR A 772 35.79 -10.06 -1.02
CA THR A 772 36.24 -8.76 -1.51
C THR A 772 37.01 -7.97 -0.43
N ILE A 773 38.06 -7.28 -0.87
CA ILE A 773 38.79 -6.28 -0.08
C ILE A 773 38.82 -4.99 -0.91
N GLU A 774 38.29 -3.89 -0.37
CA GLU A 774 38.24 -2.57 -1.03
C GLU A 774 37.67 -2.63 -2.46
N GLY A 775 36.61 -3.47 -2.66
CA GLY A 775 35.93 -3.61 -3.94
C GLY A 775 36.61 -4.54 -4.95
N LYS A 776 37.78 -5.12 -4.63
CA LYS A 776 38.46 -6.12 -5.46
C LYS A 776 38.24 -7.52 -4.92
N THR A 777 37.90 -8.47 -5.77
CA THR A 777 37.79 -9.87 -5.42
C THR A 777 39.18 -10.44 -5.15
N VAL A 778 39.40 -11.00 -3.94
CA VAL A 778 40.68 -11.59 -3.51
C VAL A 778 40.59 -13.09 -3.29
N GLY A 779 39.37 -13.64 -3.30
CA GLY A 779 39.12 -15.04 -3.07
C GLY A 779 37.68 -15.45 -3.23
N LEU A 780 37.38 -16.70 -2.90
CA LEU A 780 36.03 -17.28 -2.90
C LEU A 780 35.80 -18.07 -1.61
N LEU A 781 34.64 -17.88 -1.01
CA LEU A 781 34.04 -18.78 -0.03
C LEU A 781 33.09 -19.71 -0.76
N SER A 782 33.31 -21.03 -0.64
CA SER A 782 32.51 -22.02 -1.36
C SER A 782 31.95 -23.06 -0.40
N ALA A 783 30.70 -23.45 -0.58
CA ALA A 783 30.06 -24.53 0.16
C ALA A 783 29.38 -25.51 -0.81
N PHE A 784 29.38 -26.80 -0.41
CA PHE A 784 28.86 -27.89 -1.22
C PHE A 784 28.03 -28.84 -0.33
N SER A 785 26.92 -29.34 -0.88
CA SER A 785 26.12 -30.39 -0.25
C SER A 785 26.07 -31.63 -1.14
N LYS A 786 26.32 -32.78 -0.50
CA LYS A 786 26.22 -34.13 -1.06
C LYS A 786 24.87 -34.77 -0.72
N SER A 787 24.27 -34.30 0.38
CA SER A 787 23.02 -34.87 0.91
C SER A 787 21.78 -34.24 0.36
N MET A 788 21.79 -32.92 0.11
CA MET A 788 20.57 -32.14 -0.22
C MET A 788 20.75 -31.30 -1.48
N LYS A 789 19.69 -31.26 -2.31
CA LYS A 789 19.52 -30.27 -3.37
C LYS A 789 18.82 -29.05 -2.78
N GLY A 790 19.10 -27.85 -3.30
CA GLY A 790 18.36 -26.64 -2.94
C GLY A 790 18.62 -26.07 -1.55
N ILE A 791 19.73 -26.36 -0.92
CA ILE A 791 20.07 -25.89 0.43
C ILE A 791 20.44 -24.40 0.48
N PHE A 792 20.87 -23.81 -0.66
CA PHE A 792 21.30 -22.41 -0.75
C PHE A 792 20.12 -21.49 -1.01
N THR A 793 19.38 -21.14 0.06
CA THR A 793 18.31 -20.12 0.04
C THR A 793 18.92 -18.72 0.03
N ASP A 794 18.11 -17.72 -0.29
CA ASP A 794 18.56 -16.32 -0.26
C ASP A 794 19.09 -15.89 1.11
N GLU A 795 18.47 -16.35 2.20
CA GLU A 795 18.90 -16.07 3.57
C GLU A 795 20.27 -16.70 3.88
N VAL A 796 20.49 -17.93 3.37
CA VAL A 796 21.78 -18.60 3.48
C VAL A 796 22.82 -17.87 2.65
N ILE A 797 22.48 -17.40 1.46
CA ILE A 797 23.41 -16.67 0.59
C ILE A 797 23.74 -15.30 1.18
N GLU A 798 22.76 -14.55 1.71
CA GLU A 798 23.01 -13.26 2.36
C GLU A 798 23.95 -13.42 3.57
N LEU A 799 23.76 -14.46 4.36
CA LEU A 799 24.65 -14.77 5.46
C LEU A 799 26.05 -15.17 4.96
N PHE A 800 26.11 -15.94 3.86
CA PHE A 800 27.38 -16.29 3.21
C PHE A 800 28.13 -15.07 2.66
N GLU A 801 27.43 -14.10 2.07
CA GLU A 801 28.03 -12.84 1.64
C GLU A 801 28.59 -12.03 2.82
N ASN A 802 27.85 -11.98 3.92
CA ASN A 802 28.32 -11.34 5.16
C ASN A 802 29.55 -12.04 5.73
N LEU A 803 29.56 -13.38 5.75
CA LEU A 803 30.70 -14.16 6.22
C LEU A 803 31.92 -14.04 5.28
N ALA A 804 31.70 -14.01 3.96
CA ALA A 804 32.77 -13.74 2.99
C ALA A 804 33.37 -12.33 3.23
N GLY A 805 32.56 -11.35 3.58
CA GLY A 805 33.02 -10.03 4.03
C GLY A 805 33.89 -10.10 5.28
N GLN A 806 33.53 -10.90 6.29
CA GLN A 806 34.34 -11.11 7.51
C GLN A 806 35.67 -11.81 7.18
N VAL A 807 35.67 -12.81 6.30
CA VAL A 807 36.90 -13.45 5.79
C VAL A 807 37.78 -12.40 5.09
N GLY A 808 37.19 -11.50 4.30
CA GLY A 808 37.91 -10.38 3.66
C GLY A 808 38.59 -9.47 4.67
N VAL A 809 37.91 -9.14 5.78
CA VAL A 809 38.50 -8.37 6.90
C VAL A 809 39.67 -9.12 7.53
N ALA A 810 39.53 -10.42 7.83
CA ALA A 810 40.59 -11.24 8.37
C ALA A 810 41.84 -11.27 7.47
N LEU A 811 41.63 -11.50 6.17
CA LEU A 811 42.69 -11.49 5.16
C LEU A 811 43.39 -10.13 5.08
N ARG A 812 42.65 -9.03 5.11
CA ARG A 812 43.22 -7.67 5.12
C ARG A 812 44.07 -7.42 6.36
N ASN A 813 43.58 -7.77 7.54
CA ASN A 813 44.33 -7.60 8.81
C ASN A 813 45.62 -8.41 8.82
N ALA A 814 45.57 -9.65 8.33
CA ALA A 814 46.75 -10.48 8.21
C ALA A 814 47.80 -9.90 7.26
N ARG A 815 47.37 -9.44 6.06
CA ARG A 815 48.28 -8.77 5.11
C ARG A 815 48.90 -7.48 5.67
N GLN A 816 48.13 -6.67 6.42
CA GLN A 816 48.66 -5.49 7.10
C GLN A 816 49.65 -5.81 8.17
N THR A 817 49.39 -6.87 8.99
CA THR A 817 50.28 -7.33 10.03
C THR A 817 51.60 -7.84 9.42
N GLU A 818 51.53 -8.62 8.35
CA GLU A 818 52.75 -9.13 7.65
C GLU A 818 53.59 -7.98 7.06
N LYS A 819 52.96 -6.95 6.45
CA LYS A 819 53.68 -5.75 6.00
C LYS A 819 54.34 -5.01 7.15
N LEU A 820 53.68 -4.88 8.30
CA LEU A 820 54.25 -4.25 9.51
C LEU A 820 55.42 -5.05 10.06
N ILE A 821 55.36 -6.38 10.11
CA ILE A 821 56.44 -7.24 10.52
C ILE A 821 57.66 -7.07 9.63
N ARG A 822 57.46 -7.15 8.28
CA ARG A 822 58.55 -6.96 7.30
C ARG A 822 59.18 -5.57 7.39
N ALA A 823 58.36 -4.53 7.58
CA ALA A 823 58.87 -3.16 7.77
C ALA A 823 59.71 -3.06 9.05
N LYS A 824 59.29 -3.69 10.17
CA LYS A 824 60.09 -3.69 11.42
C LYS A 824 61.36 -4.52 11.29
N GLU A 825 61.33 -5.64 10.57
CA GLU A 825 62.54 -6.44 10.31
C GLU A 825 63.54 -5.61 9.48
N HIS A 826 63.08 -4.95 8.46
CA HIS A 826 63.90 -4.08 7.64
C HIS A 826 64.46 -2.89 8.39
N GLU A 827 63.67 -2.27 9.26
CA GLU A 827 64.15 -1.21 10.18
C GLU A 827 65.20 -1.70 11.14
N LYS A 828 65.05 -2.94 11.67
CA LYS A 828 66.02 -3.57 12.57
C LYS A 828 67.31 -3.92 11.84
N GLU A 829 67.26 -4.44 10.59
CA GLU A 829 68.39 -4.67 9.76
C GLU A 829 69.19 -3.40 9.45
N LEU A 830 68.46 -2.31 9.09
CA LEU A 830 69.07 -0.99 8.90
C LEU A 830 69.75 -0.47 10.19
N GLN A 831 69.13 -0.68 11.34
CA GLN A 831 69.69 -0.28 12.64
C GLN A 831 70.94 -1.06 13.01
N ILE A 832 70.99 -2.36 12.69
CA ILE A 832 72.14 -3.23 12.83
C ILE A 832 73.27 -2.75 11.90
N ALA A 833 72.96 -2.58 10.63
CA ALA A 833 73.92 -2.07 9.64
C ALA A 833 74.52 -0.72 10.06
N ARG A 834 73.70 0.23 10.57
CA ARG A 834 74.13 1.50 11.12
C ARG A 834 75.07 1.33 12.31
N THR A 835 74.72 0.42 13.24
CA THR A 835 75.56 0.16 14.42
C THR A 835 76.94 -0.39 14.03
N ILE A 836 76.99 -1.31 13.08
CA ILE A 836 78.27 -1.86 12.53
C ILE A 836 79.07 -0.76 11.82
N GLN A 837 78.44 0.06 10.97
CA GLN A 837 79.13 1.14 10.30
C GLN A 837 79.73 2.16 11.29
N MET A 838 78.96 2.57 12.27
CA MET A 838 79.40 3.49 13.30
C MET A 838 80.49 2.88 14.21
N GLY A 839 80.47 1.56 14.50
CA GLY A 839 81.46 0.86 15.28
C GLY A 839 82.84 0.68 14.58
N LEU A 840 82.80 0.76 13.22
CA LEU A 840 84.06 0.70 12.44
C LEU A 840 84.76 2.06 12.31
N LEU A 841 84.04 3.14 12.66
CA LEU A 841 84.66 4.45 12.60
C LEU A 841 85.43 4.78 13.85
N PRO A 842 86.55 5.52 13.70
CA PRO A 842 87.35 5.94 14.86
C PRO A 842 86.53 6.87 15.79
N THR A 843 86.48 6.53 17.06
CA THR A 843 85.75 7.30 18.06
C THR A 843 86.42 8.60 18.46
N ARG A 844 87.71 8.79 18.12
CA ARG A 844 88.49 9.98 18.35
C ARG A 844 89.33 10.36 17.14
N SER A 845 89.32 11.66 16.80
CA SER A 845 90.15 12.17 15.76
C SER A 845 91.65 11.97 16.14
N PRO A 846 92.53 11.50 15.25
CA PRO A 846 93.92 11.33 15.54
C PRO A 846 94.56 12.73 15.72
N GLU A 847 95.38 12.89 16.85
CA GLU A 847 96.10 14.13 17.10
C GLU A 847 97.41 14.11 16.30
N ILE A 848 97.47 14.95 15.25
CA ILE A 848 98.66 15.11 14.43
C ILE A 848 99.13 16.55 14.58
N GLN A 849 100.43 16.74 14.99
CA GLN A 849 100.99 18.02 15.22
C GLN A 849 100.91 18.87 13.93
N GLY A 850 100.22 20.00 14.00
CA GLY A 850 100.03 20.98 12.88
C GLY A 850 98.83 20.71 11.93
N ILE A 851 98.01 19.65 12.16
CA ILE A 851 96.89 19.39 11.30
C ILE A 851 95.60 19.13 12.17
N SER A 852 94.49 19.82 11.82
CA SER A 852 93.20 19.56 12.43
C SER A 852 92.37 18.80 11.43
N LEU A 853 91.94 17.61 11.87
CA LEU A 853 91.07 16.66 11.10
C LEU A 853 89.66 16.66 11.65
N ALA A 854 88.66 16.86 10.81
CA ALA A 854 87.27 16.68 11.12
C ALA A 854 86.63 15.80 10.06
N GLY A 855 85.85 14.81 10.46
CA GLY A 855 85.12 13.93 9.61
C GLY A 855 83.75 13.67 10.15
N THR A 856 82.67 13.58 9.28
CA THR A 856 81.33 13.15 9.66
C THR A 856 80.91 12.00 8.76
N CYS A 857 80.23 11.04 9.36
CA CYS A 857 79.59 9.97 8.63
C CYS A 857 78.08 10.09 8.81
N ILE A 858 77.32 10.11 7.70
CA ILE A 858 75.84 10.02 7.66
C ILE A 858 75.53 8.64 7.16
N PRO A 859 75.09 7.73 8.08
CA PRO A 859 74.79 6.33 7.75
C PRO A 859 73.48 6.21 6.95
#